data_4f4c95e2beabd0ee2abac7b48861496b
#
_entry.id   4f4c95e2beabd0ee2abac7b48861496b
#
_cell.length_a   1.000
_cell.length_b   1.000
_cell.length_c   1.000
_cell.angle_alpha   90.00
_cell.angle_beta   90.00
_cell.angle_gamma   90.00
#
_symmetry.space_group_name_H-M   'P 1'
#
loop_
_entity.id
_entity.type
_entity.pdbx_description
1 polymer ?
#
loop_
_entity_poly.entity_id
_entity_poly.type
_entity_poly.pdbx_seq_one_letter_code
_entity_poly.pdbx_strand_id
1 'polypeptide(L)'
;MKRKTLMAITLATVTAIAPASAAFAEEATEAATEAATEAATEAATEAATEAATEAATEAAEDSTEAATEAAAEGETEAAAEVADGDVAPIEGADVAHKSSEAAPDWQAYNNLIAQIKTTTDMAEREAMMHQAEDMLMETGAIVPLYYYNDIYLQKENVTGIYCNNYGFKYFQFADAGDATTLRLNLASEPDKLDPALNSTVDGACLAVNSFDGLCTYDENGEIAMDFAESYEASEDGLSYTFTLRDGLKWSDGTDLNANDFVYSWNRAASAETGADYAYMFDPIARKDDGTLDVTASEDGKTLTINLVSPCAYFLDLCAFPAFYAVPQASVEAADGWQDNPGAWCQEAGFVSSGAYTLESWTHNESMVYVKNPNYYRADEVKIERLEFMLSADDTAIYAAYNAGDLDFADTVPTDEIQSLLDNPEFHIIDNLGTYYVAFNVNSNLFAGKTPEQASAMRRGLSLLIDRDYIVENIGQTGQQLANTFVPAGMADGNGGEFRQNDDAYTYPDADAVGYYDPSYEAYDDNLAQAIELLKEAGYEFVDDGNGNEVLSDATPIDITYITNDGSAHVAVAEAMQQDFAAIGANLTIETNEWNVFLNERKAGNFDMSRNGWLADFNDPINMLEMWTTDSGNNDVQFGR
;
A
#
# COMPACT_ATOMS: atom_id res chain seq x y z
N MET A 1 3.57 19.74 -29.09
CA MET A 1 3.69 19.64 -30.57
C MET A 1 4.95 18.90 -31.05
N LYS A 2 6.09 19.01 -30.38
CA LYS A 2 7.35 18.34 -30.81
C LYS A 2 7.41 16.84 -30.47
N ARG A 3 6.83 16.36 -29.36
CA ARG A 3 6.80 14.93 -29.04
C ARG A 3 5.91 14.08 -29.95
N LYS A 4 4.73 14.57 -30.34
CA LYS A 4 3.88 13.86 -31.34
C LYS A 4 4.56 13.65 -32.70
N THR A 5 5.56 14.45 -33.04
CA THR A 5 6.32 14.32 -34.28
C THR A 5 7.51 13.34 -34.16
N LEU A 6 8.05 13.13 -32.98
CA LEU A 6 9.18 12.20 -32.76
C LEU A 6 8.71 10.74 -32.68
N MET A 7 7.55 10.45 -32.04
CA MET A 7 6.96 9.10 -31.98
C MET A 7 6.53 8.60 -33.38
N ALA A 8 6.08 9.48 -34.27
CA ALA A 8 5.72 9.11 -35.64
C ALA A 8 6.91 8.69 -36.52
N ILE A 9 8.14 9.00 -36.12
CA ILE A 9 9.35 8.69 -36.91
C ILE A 9 9.96 7.34 -36.49
N THR A 10 9.78 6.89 -35.26
CA THR A 10 10.33 5.62 -34.80
C THR A 10 9.46 4.40 -35.20
N LEU A 11 8.15 4.58 -35.40
CA LEU A 11 7.25 3.51 -35.86
C LEU A 11 7.27 3.31 -37.39
N ALA A 12 7.88 4.22 -38.15
CA ALA A 12 7.91 4.17 -39.62
C ALA A 12 9.09 3.37 -40.23
N THR A 13 10.00 2.84 -39.40
CA THR A 13 11.22 2.15 -39.89
C THR A 13 11.18 0.61 -39.83
N VAL A 14 10.11 -0.01 -39.32
CA VAL A 14 9.99 -1.46 -39.23
C VAL A 14 9.04 -2.09 -40.26
N THR A 15 8.33 -1.31 -41.07
CA THR A 15 7.33 -1.82 -42.04
C THR A 15 7.66 -1.57 -43.50
N ALA A 16 8.82 -1.98 -43.98
CA ALA A 16 9.08 -2.03 -45.42
C ALA A 16 10.09 -3.10 -45.82
N ILE A 17 9.76 -4.38 -45.71
CA ILE A 17 10.26 -5.48 -46.56
C ILE A 17 9.23 -6.62 -46.58
N ALA A 18 8.38 -6.63 -47.59
CA ALA A 18 7.78 -7.75 -48.33
C ALA A 18 6.84 -7.16 -49.40
N PRO A 19 6.54 -7.79 -50.55
CA PRO A 19 6.67 -9.19 -50.88
C PRO A 19 7.12 -9.45 -52.34
N ALA A 20 7.62 -10.61 -52.66
CA ALA A 20 7.35 -11.26 -53.94
C ALA A 20 7.74 -12.76 -53.95
N SER A 21 6.80 -13.53 -54.38
CA SER A 21 6.82 -14.89 -54.97
C SER A 21 6.27 -16.01 -54.12
N ALA A 22 4.99 -16.27 -54.37
CA ALA A 22 4.32 -17.52 -54.05
C ALA A 22 4.62 -18.58 -55.11
N ALA A 23 4.50 -19.82 -54.62
CA ALA A 23 4.25 -21.08 -55.33
C ALA A 23 5.44 -22.08 -55.46
N PHE A 24 5.16 -23.27 -54.96
CA PHE A 24 5.90 -24.54 -55.05
C PHE A 24 6.93 -24.81 -53.93
N ALA A 25 6.43 -25.42 -52.82
CA ALA A 25 7.10 -26.51 -52.08
C ALA A 25 6.38 -26.78 -50.76
N GLU A 26 5.23 -27.40 -50.83
CA GLU A 26 4.40 -27.75 -49.67
C GLU A 26 4.43 -29.28 -49.46
N GLU A 27 5.56 -29.90 -49.25
CA GLU A 27 5.65 -31.29 -48.77
C GLU A 27 7.03 -31.71 -48.22
N ALA A 28 8.04 -30.85 -48.24
CA ALA A 28 9.38 -31.19 -47.77
C ALA A 28 9.85 -30.36 -46.53
N THR A 29 9.00 -29.48 -46.00
CA THR A 29 9.39 -28.53 -44.97
C THR A 29 8.92 -28.92 -43.57
N GLU A 30 7.90 -29.74 -43.40
CA GLU A 30 7.41 -30.13 -42.06
C GLU A 30 8.39 -31.08 -41.33
N ALA A 31 8.93 -32.09 -41.98
CA ALA A 31 9.84 -33.05 -41.36
C ALA A 31 11.23 -32.46 -41.01
N ALA A 32 11.66 -31.40 -41.73
CA ALA A 32 12.94 -30.72 -41.42
C ALA A 32 12.81 -29.67 -40.30
N THR A 33 11.62 -29.15 -40.10
CA THR A 33 11.34 -28.17 -39.06
C THR A 33 11.14 -28.83 -37.68
N GLU A 34 10.47 -30.00 -37.64
CA GLU A 34 10.34 -30.77 -36.40
C GLU A 34 11.69 -31.29 -35.89
N ALA A 35 12.54 -31.86 -36.75
CA ALA A 35 13.86 -32.36 -36.33
C ALA A 35 14.82 -31.22 -35.88
N ALA A 36 14.69 -30.00 -36.44
CA ALA A 36 15.51 -28.86 -36.03
C ALA A 36 15.01 -28.25 -34.71
N THR A 37 13.73 -28.33 -34.44
CA THR A 37 13.12 -27.82 -33.20
C THR A 37 13.41 -28.78 -32.03
N GLU A 38 13.34 -30.11 -32.23
CA GLU A 38 13.71 -31.06 -31.19
C GLU A 38 15.21 -30.97 -30.82
N ALA A 39 16.10 -30.87 -31.80
CA ALA A 39 17.53 -30.76 -31.54
C ALA A 39 17.92 -29.42 -30.83
N ALA A 40 17.21 -28.33 -31.13
CA ALA A 40 17.43 -27.04 -30.46
C ALA A 40 16.89 -27.04 -29.02
N THR A 41 15.80 -27.77 -28.77
CA THR A 41 15.20 -27.87 -27.43
C THR A 41 16.03 -28.79 -26.53
N GLU A 42 16.57 -29.92 -27.04
CA GLU A 42 17.47 -30.79 -26.28
C GLU A 42 18.79 -30.07 -25.92
N ALA A 43 19.39 -29.33 -26.85
CA ALA A 43 20.63 -28.60 -26.58
C ALA A 43 20.45 -27.43 -25.60
N ALA A 44 19.30 -26.78 -25.63
CA ALA A 44 18.98 -25.70 -24.66
C ALA A 44 18.71 -26.29 -23.27
N THR A 45 18.10 -27.45 -23.16
CA THR A 45 17.81 -28.11 -21.88
C THR A 45 19.08 -28.67 -21.22
N GLU A 46 20.01 -29.26 -22.03
CA GLU A 46 21.30 -29.70 -21.50
C GLU A 46 22.18 -28.52 -21.01
N ALA A 47 22.24 -27.43 -21.75
CA ALA A 47 23.01 -26.23 -21.35
C ALA A 47 22.45 -25.54 -20.10
N ALA A 48 21.11 -25.51 -19.95
CA ALA A 48 20.48 -24.97 -18.77
C ALA A 48 20.69 -25.83 -17.52
N THR A 49 20.74 -27.16 -17.70
CA THR A 49 20.97 -28.12 -16.60
C THR A 49 22.42 -28.12 -16.15
N GLU A 50 23.40 -27.99 -17.06
CA GLU A 50 24.82 -27.83 -16.68
C GLU A 50 25.08 -26.51 -15.97
N ALA A 51 24.54 -25.36 -16.43
CA ALA A 51 24.70 -24.07 -15.80
C ALA A 51 24.07 -24.01 -14.40
N ALA A 52 22.89 -24.63 -14.21
CA ALA A 52 22.24 -24.72 -12.90
C ALA A 52 23.02 -25.60 -11.92
N THR A 53 23.70 -26.64 -12.41
CA THR A 53 24.49 -27.54 -11.56
C THR A 53 25.82 -26.90 -11.14
N GLU A 54 26.48 -26.12 -12.03
CA GLU A 54 27.69 -25.37 -11.69
C GLU A 54 27.39 -24.24 -10.68
N ALA A 55 26.31 -23.47 -10.87
CA ALA A 55 25.92 -22.40 -9.94
C ALA A 55 25.54 -22.93 -8.55
N ALA A 56 24.87 -24.10 -8.48
CA ALA A 56 24.54 -24.72 -7.20
C ALA A 56 25.79 -25.29 -6.47
N THR A 57 26.84 -25.64 -7.19
CA THR A 57 28.10 -26.15 -6.59
C THR A 57 28.96 -25.00 -6.07
N GLU A 58 29.05 -23.88 -6.79
CA GLU A 58 29.76 -22.67 -6.31
C GLU A 58 29.08 -22.05 -5.08
N ALA A 59 27.73 -21.98 -5.05
CA ALA A 59 27.01 -21.45 -3.89
C ALA A 59 27.14 -22.34 -2.63
N ALA A 60 27.35 -23.64 -2.79
CA ALA A 60 27.56 -24.58 -1.67
C ALA A 60 29.00 -24.51 -1.11
N GLU A 61 29.99 -24.16 -1.92
CA GLU A 61 31.37 -23.98 -1.45
C GLU A 61 31.56 -22.63 -0.72
N ASP A 62 30.92 -21.55 -1.19
CA ASP A 62 31.01 -20.22 -0.58
C ASP A 62 30.31 -20.17 0.80
N SER A 63 29.19 -20.88 0.98
CA SER A 63 28.49 -20.96 2.26
C SER A 63 29.25 -21.75 3.34
N THR A 64 30.22 -22.59 2.95
CA THR A 64 31.02 -23.40 3.88
C THR A 64 32.25 -22.64 4.38
N GLU A 65 32.80 -21.71 3.61
CA GLU A 65 33.94 -20.87 4.07
C GLU A 65 33.46 -19.76 5.03
N ALA A 66 32.29 -19.13 4.79
CA ALA A 66 31.74 -18.09 5.66
C ALA A 66 31.33 -18.62 7.07
N ALA A 67 30.88 -19.88 7.16
CA ALA A 67 30.51 -20.48 8.44
C ALA A 67 31.73 -20.89 9.32
N THR A 68 32.92 -20.93 8.76
CA THR A 68 34.13 -21.35 9.48
C THR A 68 34.91 -20.17 10.07
N GLU A 69 34.75 -18.96 9.54
CA GLU A 69 35.41 -17.75 10.09
C GLU A 69 34.63 -17.09 11.24
N ALA A 70 33.29 -17.28 11.32
CA ALA A 70 32.44 -16.69 12.36
C ALA A 70 32.52 -17.40 13.74
N ALA A 71 33.20 -18.54 13.84
CA ALA A 71 33.24 -19.36 15.07
C ALA A 71 34.50 -19.13 15.95
N ALA A 72 35.36 -18.17 15.64
CA ALA A 72 36.67 -18.03 16.27
C ALA A 72 36.88 -16.77 17.15
N GLU A 73 35.95 -15.83 17.25
CA GLU A 73 36.12 -14.67 18.15
C GLU A 73 34.85 -14.39 18.96
N GLY A 74 34.82 -14.75 20.21
CA GLY A 74 33.80 -14.30 21.13
C GLY A 74 33.67 -15.04 22.46
N GLU A 75 34.69 -15.04 23.27
CA GLU A 75 34.55 -15.30 24.71
C GLU A 75 35.09 -14.15 25.58
N THR A 76 34.30 -13.89 26.64
CA THR A 76 34.52 -13.14 27.89
C THR A 76 34.11 -11.66 27.87
N GLU A 77 33.29 -11.23 28.75
CA GLU A 77 33.01 -11.02 30.17
C GLU A 77 31.86 -10.03 30.29
N ALA A 78 31.00 -9.87 31.23
CA ALA A 78 30.80 -10.29 32.60
C ALA A 78 29.39 -9.80 33.02
N ALA A 79 28.76 -10.54 33.90
CA ALA A 79 27.49 -10.14 34.53
C ALA A 79 27.70 -8.97 35.50
N ALA A 80 26.75 -8.00 35.48
CA ALA A 80 26.58 -7.03 36.56
C ALA A 80 25.11 -6.97 36.98
N GLU A 81 24.92 -7.06 38.28
CA GLU A 81 23.68 -7.13 39.03
C GLU A 81 22.74 -5.92 38.78
N VAL A 82 21.44 -6.21 38.72
CA VAL A 82 20.36 -5.22 38.74
C VAL A 82 20.09 -4.83 40.18
N ALA A 83 20.24 -3.57 40.51
CA ALA A 83 19.77 -2.97 41.76
C ALA A 83 18.43 -2.27 41.52
N ASP A 84 17.46 -2.66 42.35
CA ASP A 84 16.12 -2.11 42.51
C ASP A 84 16.18 -0.61 42.88
N GLY A 85 15.37 0.26 42.23
CA GLY A 85 15.24 1.63 42.68
C GLY A 85 14.61 2.61 41.70
N ASP A 86 13.38 2.99 41.99
CA ASP A 86 12.66 4.21 41.64
C ASP A 86 12.47 4.56 40.16
N VAL A 87 11.28 4.26 39.66
CA VAL A 87 10.74 4.82 38.41
C VAL A 87 10.43 6.31 38.63
N ALA A 88 11.30 7.17 38.12
CA ALA A 88 10.97 8.60 37.95
C ALA A 88 10.09 8.78 36.71
N PRO A 89 9.18 9.81 36.68
CA PRO A 89 8.35 10.07 35.51
C PRO A 89 9.23 10.41 34.32
N ILE A 90 8.93 9.80 33.17
CA ILE A 90 9.59 10.05 31.88
C ILE A 90 9.17 11.46 31.45
N GLU A 91 9.96 12.48 31.79
CA GLU A 91 10.02 13.72 31.04
C GLU A 91 10.59 13.37 29.67
N GLY A 92 9.93 13.85 28.57
CA GLY A 92 10.17 13.50 27.20
C GLY A 92 11.65 13.24 26.88
N ALA A 93 11.97 12.01 26.55
CA ALA A 93 13.26 11.69 25.99
C ALA A 93 13.37 12.42 24.66
N ASP A 94 14.23 13.45 24.59
CA ASP A 94 14.80 13.95 23.35
C ASP A 94 15.58 12.78 22.72
N VAL A 95 14.88 11.92 22.02
CA VAL A 95 15.51 11.00 21.08
C VAL A 95 15.97 11.90 19.94
N ALA A 96 17.26 12.27 19.96
CA ALA A 96 17.88 12.98 18.87
C ALA A 96 17.90 12.04 17.66
N HIS A 97 16.80 12.01 16.91
CA HIS A 97 16.76 11.39 15.60
C HIS A 97 17.77 12.14 14.75
N LYS A 98 18.81 11.45 14.29
CA LYS A 98 19.72 11.98 13.30
C LYS A 98 19.02 11.98 11.94
N SER A 99 18.13 12.93 11.72
CA SER A 99 17.74 13.29 10.38
C SER A 99 18.98 13.83 9.64
N SER A 100 19.08 13.56 8.35
CA SER A 100 20.03 14.17 7.45
C SER A 100 19.99 15.70 7.62
N GLU A 101 21.13 16.41 7.47
CA GLU A 101 21.16 17.88 7.48
C GLU A 101 20.25 18.49 6.39
N ALA A 102 19.90 17.71 5.36
CA ALA A 102 19.00 18.08 4.26
C ALA A 102 17.51 17.77 4.54
N ALA A 103 17.21 17.01 5.60
CA ALA A 103 15.83 16.68 5.96
C ALA A 103 15.13 17.90 6.60
N PRO A 104 13.79 18.03 6.41
CA PRO A 104 13.02 19.08 7.07
C PRO A 104 12.97 18.86 8.59
N ASP A 105 12.85 19.97 9.35
CA ASP A 105 12.48 19.89 10.77
C ASP A 105 10.99 19.48 10.86
N TRP A 106 10.72 18.31 11.46
CA TRP A 106 9.40 17.71 11.45
C TRP A 106 8.63 17.82 12.78
N GLN A 107 9.25 18.41 13.81
CA GLN A 107 8.61 18.52 15.13
C GLN A 107 7.33 19.38 15.10
N ALA A 108 7.30 20.43 14.27
CA ALA A 108 6.12 21.28 14.12
C ALA A 108 4.93 20.49 13.53
N TYR A 109 5.18 19.62 12.55
CA TYR A 109 4.17 18.73 11.98
C TYR A 109 3.63 17.74 13.02
N ASN A 110 4.51 17.04 13.73
CA ASN A 110 4.11 16.12 14.81
C ASN A 110 3.21 16.80 15.84
N ASN A 111 3.57 18.03 16.25
CA ASN A 111 2.78 18.79 17.20
C ASN A 111 1.41 19.20 16.63
N LEU A 112 1.36 19.56 15.35
CA LEU A 112 0.11 19.93 14.67
C LEU A 112 -0.85 18.74 14.59
N ILE A 113 -0.36 17.57 14.19
CA ILE A 113 -1.17 16.33 14.16
C ILE A 113 -1.70 15.98 15.56
N ALA A 114 -0.86 16.10 16.60
CA ALA A 114 -1.31 15.86 17.98
C ALA A 114 -2.41 16.85 18.41
N GLN A 115 -2.36 18.12 17.96
CA GLN A 115 -3.41 19.11 18.22
C GLN A 115 -4.70 18.78 17.46
N ILE A 116 -4.61 18.42 16.17
CA ILE A 116 -5.76 18.02 15.35
C ILE A 116 -6.54 16.89 16.04
N LYS A 117 -5.83 15.85 16.53
CA LYS A 117 -6.43 14.70 17.21
C LYS A 117 -7.20 15.05 18.49
N THR A 118 -6.93 16.17 19.11
CA THR A 118 -7.57 16.60 20.37
C THR A 118 -8.49 17.81 20.24
N THR A 119 -8.58 18.40 19.05
CA THR A 119 -9.43 19.58 18.79
C THR A 119 -10.88 19.14 18.59
N THR A 120 -11.79 19.80 19.35
CA THR A 120 -13.24 19.51 19.33
C THR A 120 -14.05 20.50 18.49
N ASP A 121 -13.47 21.63 18.12
CA ASP A 121 -14.05 22.57 17.14
C ASP A 121 -13.71 22.06 15.73
N MET A 122 -14.70 21.59 15.00
CA MET A 122 -14.50 20.93 13.69
C MET A 122 -13.97 21.92 12.65
N ALA A 123 -14.37 23.18 12.66
CA ALA A 123 -13.84 24.18 11.73
C ALA A 123 -12.37 24.54 12.04
N GLU A 124 -11.99 24.61 13.32
CA GLU A 124 -10.58 24.78 13.72
C GLU A 124 -9.75 23.54 13.33
N ARG A 125 -10.32 22.35 13.52
CA ARG A 125 -9.69 21.07 13.16
C ARG A 125 -9.43 20.98 11.65
N GLU A 126 -10.42 21.31 10.84
CA GLU A 126 -10.32 21.36 9.37
C GLU A 126 -9.20 22.33 8.92
N ALA A 127 -9.20 23.56 9.46
CA ALA A 127 -8.15 24.54 9.14
C ALA A 127 -6.73 24.05 9.50
N MET A 128 -6.60 23.30 10.60
CA MET A 128 -5.30 22.69 10.98
C MET A 128 -4.93 21.51 10.05
N MET A 129 -5.90 20.75 9.55
CA MET A 129 -5.63 19.69 8.57
C MET A 129 -5.15 20.26 7.23
N HIS A 130 -5.73 21.35 6.74
CA HIS A 130 -5.21 22.09 5.58
C HIS A 130 -3.78 22.60 5.82
N GLN A 131 -3.50 23.14 7.02
CA GLN A 131 -2.13 23.55 7.35
C GLN A 131 -1.15 22.34 7.35
N ALA A 132 -1.58 21.18 7.80
CA ALA A 132 -0.74 19.97 7.77
C ALA A 132 -0.46 19.52 6.33
N GLU A 133 -1.46 19.55 5.44
CA GLU A 133 -1.27 19.26 4.03
C GLU A 133 -0.33 20.27 3.36
N ASP A 134 -0.47 21.58 3.62
CA ASP A 134 0.44 22.61 3.11
C ASP A 134 1.90 22.32 3.53
N MET A 135 2.12 21.99 4.81
CA MET A 135 3.46 21.64 5.32
C MET A 135 4.02 20.39 4.63
N LEU A 136 3.19 19.40 4.36
CA LEU A 136 3.57 18.17 3.67
C LEU A 136 3.98 18.47 2.22
N MET A 137 3.14 19.20 1.49
CA MET A 137 3.36 19.54 0.08
C MET A 137 4.59 20.44 -0.12
N GLU A 138 4.85 21.38 0.79
CA GLU A 138 6.02 22.26 0.77
C GLU A 138 7.34 21.48 0.75
N THR A 139 7.39 20.30 1.37
CA THR A 139 8.61 19.48 1.40
C THR A 139 9.01 18.95 0.02
N GLY A 140 8.05 18.77 -0.90
CA GLY A 140 8.21 18.06 -2.17
C GLY A 140 8.60 16.59 -2.03
N ALA A 141 8.55 16.03 -0.81
CA ALA A 141 8.91 14.63 -0.58
C ALA A 141 7.82 13.65 -1.01
N ILE A 142 6.57 14.11 -1.00
CA ILE A 142 5.42 13.40 -1.51
C ILE A 142 5.06 14.02 -2.87
N VAL A 143 4.99 13.19 -3.89
CA VAL A 143 4.74 13.61 -5.28
C VAL A 143 3.47 12.93 -5.78
N PRO A 144 2.29 13.52 -5.57
CA PRO A 144 1.04 12.98 -6.07
C PRO A 144 1.04 12.88 -7.60
N LEU A 145 0.56 11.77 -8.13
CA LEU A 145 0.44 11.58 -9.58
C LEU A 145 -1.03 11.60 -10.02
N TYR A 146 -1.86 10.76 -9.42
CA TYR A 146 -3.29 10.70 -9.71
C TYR A 146 -4.07 10.16 -8.50
N TYR A 147 -5.38 10.43 -8.47
CA TYR A 147 -6.30 9.81 -7.53
C TYR A 147 -6.73 8.45 -8.05
N TYR A 148 -6.74 7.46 -7.14
CA TYR A 148 -6.98 6.08 -7.48
C TYR A 148 -8.40 5.82 -8.00
N ASN A 149 -8.48 4.95 -8.97
CA ASN A 149 -9.58 4.01 -9.09
C ASN A 149 -9.04 2.58 -9.12
N ASP A 150 -9.87 1.64 -8.69
CA ASP A 150 -9.60 0.22 -8.69
C ASP A 150 -10.27 -0.43 -9.89
N ILE A 151 -9.66 -1.47 -10.45
CA ILE A 151 -10.18 -2.19 -11.60
C ILE A 151 -10.18 -3.69 -11.32
N TYR A 152 -11.24 -4.38 -11.76
CA TYR A 152 -11.29 -5.82 -11.68
C TYR A 152 -12.16 -6.43 -12.77
N LEU A 153 -11.96 -7.70 -13.06
CA LEU A 153 -12.82 -8.52 -13.90
C LEU A 153 -13.65 -9.47 -13.03
N GLN A 154 -14.96 -9.54 -13.30
CA GLN A 154 -15.89 -10.44 -12.63
C GLN A 154 -16.82 -11.08 -13.65
N LYS A 155 -16.95 -12.41 -13.62
CA LYS A 155 -17.88 -13.13 -14.52
C LYS A 155 -19.31 -12.68 -14.31
N GLU A 156 -20.08 -12.47 -15.40
CA GLU A 156 -21.48 -12.01 -15.36
C GLU A 156 -22.41 -12.90 -14.51
N ASN A 157 -22.09 -14.20 -14.37
CA ASN A 157 -22.86 -15.12 -13.54
C ASN A 157 -22.50 -15.09 -12.06
N VAL A 158 -21.50 -14.31 -11.67
CA VAL A 158 -21.11 -14.08 -10.26
C VAL A 158 -21.72 -12.75 -9.82
N THR A 159 -22.39 -12.77 -8.67
CA THR A 159 -23.03 -11.60 -8.08
C THR A 159 -22.75 -11.56 -6.58
N GLY A 160 -23.06 -10.45 -5.90
CA GLY A 160 -22.93 -10.33 -4.45
C GLY A 160 -21.50 -10.15 -3.94
N ILE A 161 -20.49 -10.07 -4.83
CA ILE A 161 -19.20 -9.49 -4.47
C ILE A 161 -19.39 -7.97 -4.44
N TYR A 162 -18.91 -7.32 -3.41
CA TYR A 162 -18.86 -5.86 -3.39
C TYR A 162 -17.47 -5.36 -3.00
N CYS A 163 -17.10 -4.25 -3.63
CA CYS A 163 -15.84 -3.55 -3.39
C CYS A 163 -16.18 -2.16 -2.86
N ASN A 164 -15.52 -1.72 -1.82
CA ASN A 164 -15.73 -0.38 -1.29
C ASN A 164 -14.66 0.61 -1.81
N ASN A 165 -14.85 1.89 -1.54
CA ASN A 165 -13.92 2.95 -1.95
C ASN A 165 -12.59 2.96 -1.18
N TYR A 166 -12.42 2.07 -0.19
CA TYR A 166 -11.16 1.82 0.53
C TYR A 166 -10.35 0.66 -0.08
N GLY A 167 -10.84 0.05 -1.18
CA GLY A 167 -10.19 -1.07 -1.86
C GLY A 167 -10.50 -2.44 -1.28
N PHE A 168 -11.36 -2.56 -0.25
CA PHE A 168 -11.71 -3.84 0.34
C PHE A 168 -12.73 -4.59 -0.52
N LYS A 169 -12.53 -5.90 -0.67
CA LYS A 169 -13.35 -6.80 -1.46
C LYS A 169 -13.96 -7.87 -0.57
N TYR A 170 -15.29 -7.95 -0.56
CA TYR A 170 -16.07 -8.84 0.30
C TYR A 170 -16.70 -9.95 -0.54
N PHE A 171 -16.37 -11.20 -0.20
CA PHE A 171 -16.84 -12.40 -0.92
C PHE A 171 -17.93 -13.16 -0.16
N GLN A 172 -18.25 -12.78 1.07
CA GLN A 172 -19.18 -13.50 1.96
C GLN A 172 -20.60 -13.61 1.40
N PHE A 173 -21.04 -12.70 0.54
CA PHE A 173 -22.36 -12.71 -0.09
C PHE A 173 -22.31 -13.11 -1.56
N ALA A 174 -21.16 -13.57 -2.05
CA ALA A 174 -21.00 -14.00 -3.42
C ALA A 174 -21.97 -15.14 -3.77
N ASP A 175 -22.54 -15.06 -4.97
CA ASP A 175 -23.45 -16.03 -5.55
C ASP A 175 -23.03 -16.33 -6.99
N ALA A 176 -22.63 -17.56 -7.25
CA ALA A 176 -22.22 -18.05 -8.57
C ALA A 176 -23.22 -19.08 -9.14
N GLY A 177 -24.51 -18.94 -8.80
CA GLY A 177 -25.59 -19.85 -9.20
C GLY A 177 -25.46 -21.22 -8.53
N ASP A 178 -25.25 -22.27 -9.33
CA ASP A 178 -25.11 -23.64 -8.81
C ASP A 178 -23.66 -23.95 -8.36
N ALA A 179 -22.69 -23.08 -8.62
CA ALA A 179 -21.30 -23.27 -8.20
C ALA A 179 -21.13 -22.91 -6.71
N THR A 180 -20.35 -23.69 -6.00
CA THR A 180 -20.02 -23.51 -4.58
C THR A 180 -18.55 -23.16 -4.37
N THR A 181 -17.77 -23.10 -5.44
CA THR A 181 -16.38 -22.66 -5.45
C THR A 181 -16.28 -21.39 -6.28
N LEU A 182 -15.56 -20.40 -5.76
CA LEU A 182 -15.19 -19.17 -6.44
C LEU A 182 -13.67 -19.15 -6.61
N ARG A 183 -13.20 -18.96 -7.84
CA ARG A 183 -11.78 -18.95 -8.20
C ARG A 183 -11.36 -17.52 -8.45
N LEU A 184 -10.34 -17.09 -7.74
CA LEU A 184 -10.01 -15.68 -7.55
C LEU A 184 -8.51 -15.45 -7.79
N ASN A 185 -8.15 -14.27 -8.22
CA ASN A 185 -6.85 -13.69 -7.99
C ASN A 185 -7.04 -12.39 -7.20
N LEU A 186 -6.17 -12.15 -6.25
CA LEU A 186 -6.15 -10.96 -5.39
C LEU A 186 -4.69 -10.52 -5.18
N ALA A 187 -3.95 -10.29 -6.24
CA ALA A 187 -2.53 -9.99 -6.24
C ALA A 187 -1.60 -11.21 -5.96
N SER A 188 -0.44 -10.97 -5.34
CA SER A 188 0.61 -11.97 -5.11
C SER A 188 0.55 -12.56 -3.69
N GLU A 189 1.67 -12.99 -3.15
CA GLU A 189 1.79 -13.50 -1.78
C GLU A 189 1.47 -12.41 -0.76
N PRO A 190 0.53 -12.62 0.19
CA PRO A 190 0.25 -11.64 1.24
C PRO A 190 1.44 -11.50 2.21
N ASP A 191 1.78 -10.27 2.61
CA ASP A 191 2.85 -10.03 3.59
C ASP A 191 2.46 -10.56 4.98
N LYS A 192 1.25 -10.24 5.45
CA LYS A 192 0.76 -10.61 6.78
C LYS A 192 -0.73 -10.91 6.77
N LEU A 193 -1.12 -11.97 7.51
CA LEU A 193 -2.52 -12.34 7.72
C LEU A 193 -3.05 -11.97 9.12
N ASP A 194 -2.18 -11.54 10.03
CA ASP A 194 -2.60 -11.01 11.33
C ASP A 194 -3.26 -9.64 11.13
N PRO A 195 -4.55 -9.45 11.46
CA PRO A 195 -5.24 -8.18 11.26
C PRO A 195 -4.57 -6.99 11.94
N ALA A 196 -3.90 -7.20 13.08
CA ALA A 196 -3.20 -6.14 13.80
C ALA A 196 -1.88 -5.73 13.13
N LEU A 197 -1.26 -6.62 12.34
CA LEU A 197 0.06 -6.41 11.73
C LEU A 197 -0.01 -6.07 10.25
N ASN A 198 -1.14 -6.38 9.59
CA ASN A 198 -1.31 -6.09 8.17
C ASN A 198 -1.39 -4.58 7.91
N SER A 199 -0.69 -4.12 6.90
CA SER A 199 -0.76 -2.73 6.39
C SER A 199 -0.84 -2.67 4.87
N THR A 200 -1.40 -3.73 4.23
CA THR A 200 -1.61 -3.81 2.79
C THR A 200 -3.08 -4.04 2.46
N VAL A 201 -3.54 -3.57 1.30
CA VAL A 201 -4.94 -3.75 0.86
C VAL A 201 -5.25 -5.24 0.65
N ASP A 202 -4.33 -6.00 0.06
CA ASP A 202 -4.52 -7.44 -0.19
C ASP A 202 -4.74 -8.22 1.11
N GLY A 203 -3.89 -7.96 2.12
CA GLY A 203 -4.04 -8.55 3.44
C GLY A 203 -5.32 -8.10 4.13
N ALA A 204 -5.76 -6.86 3.94
CA ALA A 204 -7.04 -6.36 4.44
C ALA A 204 -8.22 -7.07 3.76
N CYS A 205 -8.17 -7.30 2.44
CA CYS A 205 -9.18 -8.09 1.72
C CYS A 205 -9.29 -9.53 2.25
N LEU A 206 -8.16 -10.17 2.60
CA LEU A 206 -8.17 -11.49 3.23
C LEU A 206 -8.71 -11.41 4.67
N ALA A 207 -8.38 -10.34 5.41
CA ALA A 207 -8.85 -10.14 6.78
C ALA A 207 -10.38 -9.94 6.85
N VAL A 208 -10.98 -9.09 6.00
CA VAL A 208 -12.44 -8.85 6.01
C VAL A 208 -13.28 -10.05 5.57
N ASN A 209 -12.66 -11.09 5.04
CA ASN A 209 -13.32 -12.35 4.69
C ASN A 209 -13.05 -13.48 5.70
N SER A 210 -12.02 -13.35 6.55
CA SER A 210 -11.63 -14.37 7.56
C SER A 210 -11.81 -13.92 9.00
N PHE A 211 -12.00 -12.64 9.24
CA PHE A 211 -12.33 -12.05 10.55
C PHE A 211 -13.46 -11.04 10.37
N ASP A 212 -14.10 -10.67 11.49
CA ASP A 212 -15.09 -9.59 11.53
C ASP A 212 -14.83 -8.68 12.73
N GLY A 213 -15.35 -7.43 12.64
CA GLY A 213 -15.22 -6.40 13.66
C GLY A 213 -16.49 -6.19 14.49
N LEU A 214 -16.49 -5.14 15.29
CA LEU A 214 -17.73 -4.63 15.92
C LEU A 214 -18.68 -4.09 14.84
N CYS A 215 -18.11 -3.43 13.83
CA CYS A 215 -18.77 -2.88 12.65
C CYS A 215 -18.12 -3.45 11.39
N THR A 216 -18.81 -3.28 10.26
CA THR A 216 -18.35 -3.56 8.91
C THR A 216 -18.88 -2.49 7.96
N TYR A 217 -18.44 -2.50 6.69
CA TYR A 217 -19.08 -1.72 5.63
C TYR A 217 -20.08 -2.58 4.88
N ASP A 218 -21.21 -1.99 4.50
CA ASP A 218 -22.19 -2.63 3.64
C ASP A 218 -21.85 -2.45 2.14
N GLU A 219 -22.69 -2.95 1.25
CA GLU A 219 -22.53 -2.85 -0.21
C GLU A 219 -22.55 -1.41 -0.77
N ASN A 220 -22.96 -0.43 0.04
CA ASN A 220 -22.99 0.98 -0.33
C ASN A 220 -21.80 1.77 0.28
N GLY A 221 -20.90 1.08 1.02
CA GLY A 221 -19.80 1.70 1.75
C GLY A 221 -20.21 2.38 3.06
N GLU A 222 -21.44 2.13 3.55
CA GLU A 222 -21.97 2.68 4.80
C GLU A 222 -21.63 1.77 5.97
N ILE A 223 -21.41 2.34 7.15
CA ILE A 223 -21.15 1.58 8.38
C ILE A 223 -22.38 0.78 8.80
N ALA A 224 -22.21 -0.52 8.96
CA ALA A 224 -23.18 -1.46 9.48
C ALA A 224 -22.68 -2.15 10.76
N MET A 225 -23.64 -2.57 11.62
CA MET A 225 -23.31 -3.38 12.80
C MET A 225 -22.97 -4.81 12.38
N ASP A 226 -21.86 -5.34 12.91
CA ASP A 226 -21.42 -6.69 12.62
C ASP A 226 -21.45 -7.57 13.88
N PHE A 227 -20.35 -7.88 14.56
CA PHE A 227 -20.40 -8.60 15.84
C PHE A 227 -21.11 -7.82 16.92
N ALA A 228 -21.14 -6.49 16.84
CA ALA A 228 -22.06 -5.71 17.65
C ALA A 228 -23.49 -5.79 17.09
N GLU A 229 -24.47 -5.97 17.99
CA GLU A 229 -25.90 -5.85 17.70
C GLU A 229 -26.33 -4.39 17.70
N SER A 230 -25.73 -3.59 18.57
CA SER A 230 -26.01 -2.17 18.74
C SER A 230 -24.86 -1.47 19.50
N TYR A 231 -24.88 -0.14 19.47
CA TYR A 231 -24.05 0.67 20.33
C TYR A 231 -24.83 1.85 20.93
N GLU A 232 -24.33 2.39 22.02
CA GLU A 232 -24.76 3.64 22.63
C GLU A 232 -23.54 4.56 22.77
N ALA A 233 -23.64 5.81 22.32
CA ALA A 233 -22.63 6.84 22.52
C ALA A 233 -23.10 7.83 23.60
N SER A 234 -22.18 8.32 24.44
CA SER A 234 -22.46 9.41 25.39
C SER A 234 -22.76 10.72 24.66
N GLU A 235 -23.51 11.62 25.30
CA GLU A 235 -23.90 12.93 24.71
C GLU A 235 -22.68 13.81 24.35
N ASP A 236 -21.57 13.62 25.04
CA ASP A 236 -20.31 14.33 24.79
C ASP A 236 -19.38 13.64 23.79
N GLY A 237 -19.79 12.50 23.25
CA GLY A 237 -19.02 11.71 22.28
C GLY A 237 -17.74 11.07 22.85
N LEU A 238 -17.58 11.02 24.17
CA LEU A 238 -16.37 10.51 24.82
C LEU A 238 -16.46 9.06 25.25
N SER A 239 -17.61 8.41 25.14
CA SER A 239 -17.76 7.01 25.51
C SER A 239 -18.71 6.28 24.57
N TYR A 240 -18.33 5.07 24.19
CA TYR A 240 -19.13 4.15 23.40
C TYR A 240 -19.31 2.83 24.16
N THR A 241 -20.52 2.31 24.15
CA THR A 241 -20.81 0.97 24.69
C THR A 241 -21.46 0.11 23.61
N PHE A 242 -20.75 -0.88 23.14
CA PHE A 242 -21.25 -1.86 22.17
C PHE A 242 -21.86 -3.05 22.88
N THR A 243 -23.02 -3.52 22.38
CA THR A 243 -23.61 -4.80 22.80
C THR A 243 -23.35 -5.82 21.71
N LEU A 244 -22.67 -6.91 22.04
CA LEU A 244 -22.35 -7.98 21.10
C LEU A 244 -23.57 -8.87 20.83
N ARG A 245 -23.60 -9.54 19.69
CA ARG A 245 -24.58 -10.59 19.37
C ARG A 245 -24.41 -11.78 20.29
N ASP A 246 -25.47 -12.56 20.49
CA ASP A 246 -25.43 -13.81 21.23
C ASP A 246 -24.82 -14.93 20.38
N GLY A 247 -24.04 -15.80 21.00
CA GLY A 247 -23.55 -17.04 20.40
C GLY A 247 -22.45 -16.88 19.38
N LEU A 248 -21.72 -15.76 19.39
CA LEU A 248 -20.52 -15.57 18.58
C LEU A 248 -19.46 -16.64 18.90
N LYS A 249 -18.81 -17.12 17.84
CA LYS A 249 -17.83 -18.20 17.94
C LYS A 249 -16.61 -17.95 17.06
N TRP A 250 -15.51 -18.45 17.53
CA TRP A 250 -14.33 -18.69 16.71
C TRP A 250 -14.53 -19.89 15.77
N SER A 251 -13.72 -20.01 14.73
CA SER A 251 -13.81 -21.11 13.75
C SER A 251 -13.60 -22.51 14.36
N ASP A 252 -12.91 -22.60 15.49
CA ASP A 252 -12.73 -23.85 16.27
C ASP A 252 -13.93 -24.20 17.17
N GLY A 253 -14.95 -23.33 17.21
CA GLY A 253 -16.19 -23.49 18.00
C GLY A 253 -16.11 -22.98 19.43
N THR A 254 -14.99 -22.41 19.87
CA THR A 254 -14.89 -21.71 21.16
C THR A 254 -15.66 -20.39 21.13
N ASP A 255 -16.07 -19.90 22.31
CA ASP A 255 -16.88 -18.69 22.41
C ASP A 255 -16.02 -17.43 22.15
N LEU A 256 -16.57 -16.49 21.35
CA LEU A 256 -16.04 -15.16 21.14
C LEU A 256 -16.86 -14.14 21.92
N ASN A 257 -16.22 -13.21 22.63
CA ASN A 257 -16.90 -12.24 23.48
C ASN A 257 -16.10 -10.94 23.64
N ALA A 258 -16.60 -9.97 24.40
CA ALA A 258 -15.99 -8.65 24.54
C ALA A 258 -14.56 -8.67 25.12
N ASN A 259 -14.15 -9.71 25.86
CA ASN A 259 -12.76 -9.80 26.34
C ASN A 259 -11.76 -10.03 25.20
N ASP A 260 -12.17 -10.68 24.11
CA ASP A 260 -11.31 -10.89 22.94
C ASP A 260 -10.94 -9.54 22.30
N PHE A 261 -11.88 -8.59 22.24
CA PHE A 261 -11.60 -7.21 21.80
C PHE A 261 -10.68 -6.46 22.76
N VAL A 262 -10.89 -6.58 24.07
CA VAL A 262 -9.99 -5.97 25.07
C VAL A 262 -8.56 -6.45 24.89
N TYR A 263 -8.37 -7.76 24.72
CA TYR A 263 -7.06 -8.36 24.46
C TYR A 263 -6.46 -7.82 23.14
N SER A 264 -7.21 -7.93 22.06
CA SER A 264 -6.72 -7.65 20.70
C SER A 264 -6.33 -6.19 20.53
N TRP A 265 -7.13 -5.25 21.03
CA TRP A 265 -6.85 -3.83 20.91
C TRP A 265 -5.64 -3.39 21.76
N ASN A 266 -5.50 -3.93 22.98
CA ASN A 266 -4.30 -3.69 23.79
C ASN A 266 -3.04 -4.28 23.13
N ARG A 267 -3.17 -5.45 22.50
CA ARG A 267 -2.08 -6.07 21.74
C ARG A 267 -1.70 -5.18 20.55
N ALA A 268 -2.65 -4.79 19.71
CA ALA A 268 -2.40 -3.96 18.51
C ALA A 268 -1.80 -2.59 18.87
N ALA A 269 -2.24 -1.99 19.98
CA ALA A 269 -1.74 -0.70 20.45
C ALA A 269 -0.41 -0.77 21.22
N SER A 270 0.12 -1.99 21.45
CA SER A 270 1.38 -2.19 22.20
C SER A 270 2.60 -2.02 21.29
N ALA A 271 3.60 -1.28 21.76
CA ALA A 271 4.88 -1.18 21.08
C ALA A 271 5.60 -2.55 20.91
N GLU A 272 5.31 -3.52 21.79
CA GLU A 272 5.87 -4.88 21.70
C GLU A 272 5.36 -5.65 20.48
N THR A 273 4.14 -5.32 20.01
CA THR A 273 3.55 -5.92 18.80
C THR A 273 4.15 -5.33 17.53
N GLY A 274 4.59 -4.07 17.57
CA GLY A 274 5.19 -3.40 16.42
C GLY A 274 4.22 -3.24 15.24
N ALA A 275 2.92 -3.03 15.52
CA ALA A 275 1.91 -2.83 14.50
C ALA A 275 2.09 -1.48 13.81
N ASP A 276 2.11 -1.47 12.46
CA ASP A 276 2.22 -0.24 11.67
C ASP A 276 1.07 0.74 11.95
N TYR A 277 -0.11 0.21 12.29
CA TYR A 277 -1.33 0.94 12.62
C TYR A 277 -1.56 1.18 14.14
N ALA A 278 -0.54 1.01 14.98
CA ALA A 278 -0.69 1.23 16.43
C ALA A 278 -1.24 2.63 16.78
N TYR A 279 -0.92 3.65 15.96
CA TYR A 279 -1.40 5.03 16.13
C TYR A 279 -2.92 5.20 15.94
N MET A 280 -3.60 4.28 15.25
CA MET A 280 -5.07 4.32 15.09
C MET A 280 -5.82 4.12 16.42
N PHE A 281 -5.15 3.59 17.44
CA PHE A 281 -5.71 3.46 18.79
C PHE A 281 -5.53 4.70 19.67
N ASP A 282 -4.86 5.75 19.20
CA ASP A 282 -4.65 6.99 19.92
C ASP A 282 -5.95 7.73 20.34
N PRO A 283 -7.06 7.66 19.58
CA PRO A 283 -8.34 8.20 20.04
C PRO A 283 -8.87 7.56 21.33
N ILE A 284 -8.44 6.34 21.66
CA ILE A 284 -8.87 5.64 22.87
C ILE A 284 -8.03 6.10 24.06
N ALA A 285 -8.69 6.49 25.14
CA ALA A 285 -8.02 6.87 26.38
C ALA A 285 -7.20 5.72 26.95
N ARG A 286 -6.18 6.03 27.75
CA ARG A 286 -5.37 5.04 28.45
C ARG A 286 -5.58 5.09 29.96
N LYS A 287 -5.56 3.92 30.58
CA LYS A 287 -5.58 3.75 32.04
C LYS A 287 -4.21 4.08 32.65
N ASP A 288 -4.16 4.18 33.97
CA ASP A 288 -2.92 4.48 34.72
C ASP A 288 -1.78 3.46 34.48
N ASP A 289 -2.13 2.23 34.08
CA ASP A 289 -1.17 1.16 33.74
C ASP A 289 -0.73 1.17 32.27
N GLY A 290 -1.15 2.17 31.50
CA GLY A 290 -0.82 2.35 30.08
C GLY A 290 -1.70 1.55 29.12
N THR A 291 -2.56 0.66 29.59
CA THR A 291 -3.51 -0.10 28.75
C THR A 291 -4.62 0.82 28.25
N LEU A 292 -5.25 0.46 27.13
CA LEU A 292 -6.41 1.18 26.61
C LEU A 292 -7.57 1.15 27.60
N ASP A 293 -8.31 2.27 27.69
CA ASP A 293 -9.52 2.35 28.53
C ASP A 293 -10.71 1.69 27.81
N VAL A 294 -10.56 0.40 27.62
CA VAL A 294 -11.54 -0.55 27.06
C VAL A 294 -11.87 -1.57 28.11
N THR A 295 -13.16 -1.85 28.34
CA THR A 295 -13.61 -2.76 29.40
C THR A 295 -14.77 -3.62 28.94
N ALA A 296 -14.62 -4.94 29.13
CA ALA A 296 -15.70 -5.91 28.94
C ALA A 296 -16.55 -6.04 30.22
N SER A 297 -17.86 -6.25 30.06
CA SER A 297 -18.74 -6.64 31.17
C SER A 297 -18.37 -8.03 31.70
N GLU A 298 -18.78 -8.35 32.95
CA GLU A 298 -18.50 -9.65 33.59
C GLU A 298 -19.04 -10.85 32.79
N ASP A 299 -20.14 -10.66 32.04
CA ASP A 299 -20.73 -11.70 31.20
C ASP A 299 -20.16 -11.72 29.78
N GLY A 300 -19.21 -10.83 29.47
CA GLY A 300 -18.59 -10.69 28.15
C GLY A 300 -19.50 -10.15 27.05
N LYS A 301 -20.68 -9.62 27.40
CA LYS A 301 -21.71 -9.22 26.45
C LYS A 301 -21.54 -7.78 25.93
N THR A 302 -20.99 -6.90 26.75
CA THR A 302 -20.79 -5.49 26.37
C THR A 302 -19.33 -5.08 26.43
N LEU A 303 -18.95 -4.17 25.52
CA LEU A 303 -17.64 -3.55 25.46
C LEU A 303 -17.82 -2.04 25.62
N THR A 304 -17.22 -1.47 26.65
CA THR A 304 -17.23 -0.01 26.88
C THR A 304 -15.86 0.56 26.57
N ILE A 305 -15.82 1.63 25.77
CA ILE A 305 -14.62 2.30 25.28
C ILE A 305 -14.71 3.77 25.69
N ASN A 306 -13.65 4.32 26.30
CA ASN A 306 -13.55 5.74 26.60
C ASN A 306 -12.51 6.39 25.66
N LEU A 307 -12.86 7.55 25.08
CA LEU A 307 -12.04 8.29 24.15
C LEU A 307 -11.37 9.51 24.83
N VAL A 308 -10.25 9.96 24.28
CA VAL A 308 -9.55 11.17 24.73
C VAL A 308 -10.27 12.45 24.27
N SER A 309 -10.95 12.40 23.11
CA SER A 309 -11.73 13.46 22.50
C SER A 309 -12.84 12.85 21.64
N PRO A 310 -13.90 13.58 21.27
CA PRO A 310 -14.87 13.11 20.29
C PRO A 310 -14.18 12.75 18.97
N CYS A 311 -14.50 11.57 18.45
CA CYS A 311 -13.91 11.03 17.22
C CYS A 311 -15.02 10.73 16.21
N ALA A 312 -15.14 11.54 15.15
CA ALA A 312 -16.22 11.41 14.17
C ALA A 312 -16.17 10.10 13.36
N TYR A 313 -14.96 9.57 13.16
CA TYR A 313 -14.67 8.35 12.41
C TYR A 313 -14.50 7.10 13.30
N PHE A 314 -14.91 7.14 14.57
CA PHE A 314 -14.67 6.01 15.50
C PHE A 314 -15.36 4.71 15.08
N LEU A 315 -16.54 4.80 14.46
CA LEU A 315 -17.23 3.62 13.94
C LEU A 315 -16.52 3.02 12.71
N ASP A 316 -15.90 3.87 11.90
CA ASP A 316 -15.05 3.42 10.79
C ASP A 316 -13.83 2.64 11.32
N LEU A 317 -13.18 3.14 12.38
CA LEU A 317 -12.11 2.39 13.04
C LEU A 317 -12.60 1.01 13.52
N CYS A 318 -13.82 0.92 14.06
CA CYS A 318 -14.41 -0.35 14.50
C CYS A 318 -14.73 -1.31 13.35
N ALA A 319 -14.75 -0.84 12.10
CA ALA A 319 -14.90 -1.64 10.88
C ALA A 319 -13.55 -1.99 10.21
N PHE A 320 -12.47 -1.32 10.61
CA PHE A 320 -11.15 -1.50 10.02
C PHE A 320 -10.45 -2.75 10.60
N PRO A 321 -9.73 -3.55 9.77
CA PRO A 321 -9.16 -4.83 10.19
C PRO A 321 -8.26 -4.79 11.44
N ALA A 322 -7.48 -3.73 11.66
CA ALA A 322 -6.63 -3.60 12.85
C ALA A 322 -7.42 -3.64 14.18
N PHE A 323 -8.72 -3.32 14.14
CA PHE A 323 -9.64 -3.36 15.28
C PHE A 323 -10.39 -4.70 15.41
N TYR A 324 -10.11 -5.68 14.55
CA TYR A 324 -10.72 -7.00 14.66
C TYR A 324 -10.16 -7.78 15.85
N ALA A 325 -11.00 -8.64 16.43
CA ALA A 325 -10.55 -9.53 17.48
C ALA A 325 -9.68 -10.66 16.92
N VAL A 326 -8.61 -11.01 17.65
CA VAL A 326 -7.77 -12.17 17.35
C VAL A 326 -7.82 -13.16 18.53
N PRO A 327 -7.70 -14.48 18.29
CA PRO A 327 -7.88 -15.49 19.33
C PRO A 327 -6.65 -15.56 20.24
N GLN A 328 -6.72 -14.96 21.45
CA GLN A 328 -5.63 -14.91 22.43
C GLN A 328 -4.95 -16.27 22.62
N ALA A 329 -5.76 -17.34 22.78
CA ALA A 329 -5.23 -18.68 23.01
C ALA A 329 -4.34 -19.19 21.86
N SER A 330 -4.68 -18.85 20.60
CA SER A 330 -3.89 -19.22 19.43
C SER A 330 -2.64 -18.36 19.30
N VAL A 331 -2.76 -17.06 19.54
CA VAL A 331 -1.62 -16.13 19.51
C VAL A 331 -0.56 -16.56 20.52
N GLU A 332 -0.95 -16.77 21.79
CA GLU A 332 -0.02 -17.10 22.88
C GLU A 332 0.48 -18.55 22.86
N ALA A 333 -0.16 -19.44 22.09
CA ALA A 333 0.30 -20.81 21.91
C ALA A 333 1.36 -20.94 20.81
N ALA A 334 1.54 -19.93 19.95
CA ALA A 334 2.54 -19.96 18.90
C ALA A 334 3.96 -19.82 19.49
N ASP A 335 4.88 -20.67 19.04
CA ASP A 335 6.27 -20.63 19.49
C ASP A 335 6.93 -19.28 19.14
N GLY A 336 7.47 -18.59 20.12
CA GLY A 336 8.18 -17.32 19.94
C GLY A 336 7.26 -16.12 19.65
N TRP A 337 5.97 -16.19 20.00
CA TRP A 337 5.00 -15.14 19.72
C TRP A 337 5.36 -13.75 20.30
N GLN A 338 6.15 -13.69 21.37
CA GLN A 338 6.61 -12.43 21.93
C GLN A 338 7.64 -11.72 21.04
N ASP A 339 8.45 -12.48 20.30
CA ASP A 339 9.47 -11.95 19.39
C ASP A 339 8.95 -11.87 17.94
N ASN A 340 7.95 -12.69 17.60
CA ASN A 340 7.24 -12.71 16.33
C ASN A 340 5.73 -12.74 16.56
N PRO A 341 5.08 -11.59 16.78
CA PRO A 341 3.66 -11.52 17.12
C PRO A 341 2.72 -12.16 16.08
N GLY A 342 3.12 -12.21 14.81
CA GLY A 342 2.37 -12.83 13.71
C GLY A 342 2.56 -14.34 13.57
N ALA A 343 3.39 -15.00 14.38
CA ALA A 343 3.72 -16.43 14.26
C ALA A 343 2.51 -17.37 14.23
N TRP A 344 1.39 -16.97 14.84
CA TRP A 344 0.19 -17.79 14.98
C TRP A 344 -0.60 -18.00 13.68
N CYS A 345 -0.39 -17.18 12.65
CA CYS A 345 -1.13 -17.18 11.39
C CYS A 345 -0.23 -17.18 10.13
N GLN A 346 1.03 -17.62 10.24
CA GLN A 346 1.96 -17.73 9.10
C GLN A 346 1.73 -18.98 8.25
N GLU A 347 0.87 -19.87 8.69
CA GLU A 347 0.51 -21.11 8.00
C GLU A 347 -1.00 -21.30 8.05
N ALA A 348 -1.53 -22.14 7.15
CA ALA A 348 -2.94 -22.48 7.11
C ALA A 348 -3.43 -23.18 8.39
N GLY A 349 -4.72 -23.04 8.67
CA GLY A 349 -5.38 -23.71 9.80
C GLY A 349 -5.41 -22.89 11.09
N PHE A 350 -5.03 -21.62 11.04
CA PHE A 350 -5.21 -20.73 12.19
C PHE A 350 -6.70 -20.46 12.48
N VAL A 351 -6.99 -20.13 13.73
CA VAL A 351 -8.36 -19.82 14.19
C VAL A 351 -8.74 -18.42 13.73
N SER A 352 -9.91 -18.29 13.11
CA SER A 352 -10.47 -17.03 12.61
C SER A 352 -11.92 -16.86 13.07
N SER A 353 -12.60 -15.77 12.71
CA SER A 353 -13.97 -15.49 13.20
C SER A 353 -14.97 -15.16 12.08
N GLY A 354 -14.48 -14.81 10.87
CA GLY A 354 -15.30 -14.38 9.75
C GLY A 354 -15.94 -15.50 8.96
N ALA A 355 -16.45 -15.15 7.77
CA ALA A 355 -17.20 -16.06 6.89
C ALA A 355 -16.39 -17.26 6.40
N TYR A 356 -15.06 -17.10 6.29
CA TYR A 356 -14.15 -18.12 5.77
C TYR A 356 -12.98 -18.35 6.72
N THR A 357 -12.36 -19.53 6.60
CA THR A 357 -11.13 -19.90 7.31
C THR A 357 -10.13 -20.51 6.35
N LEU A 358 -8.84 -20.26 6.54
CA LEU A 358 -7.78 -20.71 5.65
C LEU A 358 -7.52 -22.21 5.85
N GLU A 359 -7.84 -23.00 4.82
CA GLU A 359 -7.67 -24.47 4.80
C GLU A 359 -6.27 -24.89 4.38
N SER A 360 -5.74 -24.23 3.32
CA SER A 360 -4.41 -24.54 2.79
C SER A 360 -3.76 -23.31 2.18
N TRP A 361 -2.43 -23.28 2.28
CA TRP A 361 -1.59 -22.23 1.72
C TRP A 361 -0.34 -22.85 1.11
N THR A 362 -0.20 -22.74 -0.19
CA THR A 362 1.04 -23.04 -0.91
C THR A 362 1.67 -21.70 -1.26
N HIS A 363 2.69 -21.32 -0.50
CA HIS A 363 3.34 -20.01 -0.63
C HIS A 363 3.77 -19.72 -2.07
N ASN A 364 3.51 -18.51 -2.53
CA ASN A 364 3.74 -18.01 -3.88
C ASN A 364 2.99 -18.80 -4.99
N GLU A 365 1.98 -19.58 -4.66
CA GLU A 365 1.20 -20.37 -5.64
C GLU A 365 -0.30 -20.20 -5.42
N SER A 366 -0.82 -20.56 -4.23
CA SER A 366 -2.26 -20.57 -4.00
C SER A 366 -2.66 -20.56 -2.53
N MET A 367 -3.82 -19.99 -2.25
CA MET A 367 -4.50 -20.07 -0.96
C MET A 367 -5.91 -20.63 -1.15
N VAL A 368 -6.36 -21.42 -0.21
CA VAL A 368 -7.73 -21.93 -0.20
C VAL A 368 -8.40 -21.63 1.12
N TYR A 369 -9.46 -20.87 1.04
CA TYR A 369 -10.36 -20.62 2.16
C TYR A 369 -11.63 -21.45 2.02
N VAL A 370 -12.14 -21.95 3.14
CA VAL A 370 -13.39 -22.70 3.20
C VAL A 370 -14.36 -22.00 4.14
N LYS A 371 -15.64 -22.14 3.86
CA LYS A 371 -16.72 -21.59 4.68
C LYS A 371 -16.58 -22.00 6.13
N ASN A 372 -16.63 -21.01 7.03
CA ASN A 372 -16.63 -21.22 8.47
C ASN A 372 -18.05 -21.62 8.95
N PRO A 373 -18.27 -22.87 9.39
CA PRO A 373 -19.59 -23.31 9.85
C PRO A 373 -20.01 -22.67 11.18
N ASN A 374 -19.09 -22.05 11.91
CA ASN A 374 -19.34 -21.39 13.19
C ASN A 374 -19.55 -19.86 13.02
N TYR A 375 -19.48 -19.37 11.80
CA TYR A 375 -19.75 -17.95 11.50
C TYR A 375 -21.22 -17.62 11.82
N TYR A 376 -21.46 -16.48 12.46
CA TYR A 376 -22.81 -16.14 12.93
C TYR A 376 -23.85 -15.98 11.80
N ARG A 377 -23.40 -15.70 10.56
CA ARG A 377 -24.20 -15.61 9.32
C ARG A 377 -23.91 -16.76 8.36
N ALA A 378 -23.41 -17.90 8.84
CA ALA A 378 -23.04 -19.03 7.99
C ALA A 378 -24.15 -19.46 7.02
N ASP A 379 -25.43 -19.35 7.43
CA ASP A 379 -26.58 -19.69 6.58
C ASP A 379 -26.76 -18.75 5.36
N GLU A 380 -26.14 -17.57 5.38
CA GLU A 380 -26.17 -16.60 4.28
C GLU A 380 -25.02 -16.81 3.28
N VAL A 381 -23.94 -17.46 3.69
CA VAL A 381 -22.76 -17.73 2.85
C VAL A 381 -23.08 -18.88 1.89
N LYS A 382 -23.12 -18.59 0.59
CA LYS A 382 -23.46 -19.57 -0.47
C LYS A 382 -22.23 -20.28 -1.02
N ILE A 383 -21.11 -19.58 -1.13
CA ILE A 383 -19.84 -20.11 -1.63
C ILE A 383 -19.20 -20.90 -0.49
N GLU A 384 -18.94 -22.20 -0.73
CA GLU A 384 -18.30 -23.08 0.26
C GLU A 384 -16.77 -22.98 0.25
N ARG A 385 -16.18 -22.46 -0.87
CA ARG A 385 -14.75 -22.49 -1.11
C ARG A 385 -14.30 -21.30 -1.96
N LEU A 386 -13.28 -20.58 -1.49
CA LEU A 386 -12.55 -19.56 -2.25
C LEU A 386 -11.17 -20.12 -2.60
N GLU A 387 -10.81 -20.14 -3.88
CA GLU A 387 -9.52 -20.59 -4.36
C GLU A 387 -8.78 -19.40 -4.98
N PHE A 388 -7.73 -18.94 -4.31
CA PHE A 388 -6.91 -17.82 -4.76
C PHE A 388 -5.68 -18.31 -5.50
N MET A 389 -5.49 -17.82 -6.72
CA MET A 389 -4.24 -17.87 -7.45
C MET A 389 -3.37 -16.71 -6.96
N LEU A 390 -2.17 -17.00 -6.44
CA LEU A 390 -1.21 -15.97 -6.04
C LEU A 390 -0.26 -15.69 -7.20
N SER A 391 -0.37 -14.51 -7.79
CA SER A 391 0.44 -14.11 -8.95
C SER A 391 0.48 -12.60 -9.07
N ALA A 392 1.61 -12.05 -9.47
CA ALA A 392 1.79 -10.67 -9.92
C ALA A 392 1.87 -10.54 -11.45
N ASP A 393 1.76 -11.64 -12.19
CA ASP A 393 1.81 -11.66 -13.67
C ASP A 393 0.41 -11.38 -14.25
N ASP A 394 0.14 -10.11 -14.57
CA ASP A 394 -1.13 -9.64 -15.15
C ASP A 394 -1.53 -10.43 -16.39
N THR A 395 -0.56 -10.84 -17.23
CA THR A 395 -0.81 -11.60 -18.46
C THR A 395 -1.28 -13.02 -18.14
N ALA A 396 -0.67 -13.67 -17.15
CA ALA A 396 -1.06 -15.00 -16.69
C ALA A 396 -2.45 -14.97 -16.03
N ILE A 397 -2.74 -13.96 -15.20
CA ILE A 397 -4.03 -13.75 -14.55
C ILE A 397 -5.13 -13.54 -15.61
N TYR A 398 -4.90 -12.62 -16.55
CA TYR A 398 -5.86 -12.33 -17.63
C TYR A 398 -6.10 -13.55 -18.54
N ALA A 399 -5.04 -14.32 -18.84
CA ALA A 399 -5.17 -15.58 -19.60
C ALA A 399 -6.01 -16.62 -18.83
N ALA A 400 -5.80 -16.80 -17.54
CA ALA A 400 -6.58 -17.70 -16.67
C ALA A 400 -8.05 -17.27 -16.59
N TYR A 401 -8.32 -15.97 -16.46
CA TYR A 401 -9.68 -15.43 -16.48
C TYR A 401 -10.39 -15.71 -17.82
N ASN A 402 -9.71 -15.46 -18.95
CA ASN A 402 -10.27 -15.72 -20.29
C ASN A 402 -10.46 -17.21 -20.58
N ALA A 403 -9.62 -18.09 -20.02
CA ALA A 403 -9.79 -19.54 -20.12
C ALA A 403 -10.95 -20.07 -19.27
N GLY A 404 -11.47 -19.26 -18.34
CA GLY A 404 -12.51 -19.64 -17.38
C GLY A 404 -11.93 -20.38 -16.17
N ASP A 405 -10.65 -20.23 -15.89
CA ASP A 405 -9.98 -20.77 -14.71
C ASP A 405 -10.11 -19.82 -13.50
N LEU A 406 -10.44 -18.54 -13.73
CA LEU A 406 -10.80 -17.54 -12.72
C LEU A 406 -12.23 -17.02 -12.96
N ASP A 407 -12.92 -16.74 -11.87
CA ASP A 407 -14.25 -16.12 -11.82
C ASP A 407 -14.16 -14.62 -11.47
N PHE A 408 -13.07 -14.23 -10.81
CA PHE A 408 -12.71 -12.86 -10.44
C PHE A 408 -11.20 -12.66 -10.61
N ALA A 409 -10.79 -11.52 -11.16
CA ALA A 409 -9.38 -11.14 -11.30
C ALA A 409 -9.21 -9.67 -10.93
N ASP A 410 -8.31 -9.38 -10.00
CA ASP A 410 -8.08 -8.06 -9.41
C ASP A 410 -7.13 -7.17 -10.22
N THR A 411 -6.75 -7.61 -11.40
CA THR A 411 -5.88 -6.86 -12.31
C THR A 411 -6.09 -7.30 -13.76
N VAL A 412 -5.67 -6.45 -14.68
CA VAL A 412 -5.58 -6.74 -16.12
C VAL A 412 -4.32 -6.10 -16.70
N PRO A 413 -3.75 -6.66 -17.78
CA PRO A 413 -2.62 -6.03 -18.46
C PRO A 413 -3.00 -4.64 -18.98
N THR A 414 -2.11 -3.66 -18.83
CA THR A 414 -2.32 -2.28 -19.26
C THR A 414 -2.73 -2.17 -20.72
N ASP A 415 -2.17 -3.00 -21.61
CA ASP A 415 -2.48 -3.02 -23.05
C ASP A 415 -3.91 -3.50 -23.36
N GLU A 416 -4.57 -4.18 -22.44
CA GLU A 416 -5.92 -4.73 -22.62
C GLU A 416 -7.02 -3.77 -22.13
N ILE A 417 -6.71 -2.80 -21.25
CA ILE A 417 -7.69 -1.91 -20.60
C ILE A 417 -8.61 -1.25 -21.64
N GLN A 418 -8.05 -0.66 -22.71
CA GLN A 418 -8.84 0.02 -23.74
C GLN A 418 -9.86 -0.91 -24.42
N SER A 419 -9.53 -2.19 -24.56
CA SER A 419 -10.43 -3.19 -25.16
C SER A 419 -11.54 -3.62 -24.20
N LEU A 420 -11.35 -3.38 -22.90
CA LEU A 420 -12.25 -3.81 -21.83
C LEU A 420 -13.23 -2.73 -21.37
N LEU A 421 -13.04 -1.45 -21.71
CA LEU A 421 -13.88 -0.35 -21.23
C LEU A 421 -15.40 -0.54 -21.48
N ASP A 422 -15.76 -1.22 -22.57
CA ASP A 422 -17.17 -1.53 -22.90
C ASP A 422 -17.58 -2.96 -22.49
N ASN A 423 -16.71 -3.73 -21.81
CA ASN A 423 -16.99 -5.10 -21.39
C ASN A 423 -17.79 -5.08 -20.08
N PRO A 424 -18.99 -5.72 -20.00
CA PRO A 424 -19.79 -5.75 -18.78
C PRO A 424 -19.14 -6.52 -17.62
N GLU A 425 -18.11 -7.35 -17.88
CA GLU A 425 -17.34 -8.04 -16.85
C GLU A 425 -16.21 -7.16 -16.28
N PHE A 426 -15.90 -6.01 -16.89
CA PHE A 426 -14.88 -5.09 -16.43
C PHE A 426 -15.47 -3.98 -15.57
N HIS A 427 -14.97 -3.82 -14.37
CA HIS A 427 -15.45 -2.88 -13.38
C HIS A 427 -14.37 -1.86 -13.02
N ILE A 428 -14.79 -0.62 -12.81
CA ILE A 428 -13.97 0.50 -12.34
C ILE A 428 -14.67 1.07 -11.11
N ILE A 429 -13.95 1.20 -9.99
CA ILE A 429 -14.43 1.74 -8.72
C ILE A 429 -13.55 2.92 -8.33
N ASP A 430 -14.13 4.10 -8.11
CA ASP A 430 -13.39 5.24 -7.58
C ASP A 430 -13.01 4.99 -6.12
N ASN A 431 -11.74 5.16 -5.78
CA ASN A 431 -11.23 4.99 -4.42
C ASN A 431 -10.92 6.33 -3.76
N LEU A 432 -11.03 6.36 -2.44
CA LEU A 432 -10.47 7.45 -1.63
C LEU A 432 -8.97 7.22 -1.44
N GLY A 433 -8.17 7.61 -2.42
CA GLY A 433 -6.74 7.36 -2.35
C GLY A 433 -5.93 8.09 -3.41
N THR A 434 -4.63 8.14 -3.17
CA THR A 434 -3.66 8.83 -4.02
C THR A 434 -2.52 7.91 -4.39
N TYR A 435 -2.28 7.75 -5.69
CA TYR A 435 -1.04 7.19 -6.19
C TYR A 435 0.02 8.29 -6.22
N TYR A 436 1.14 8.03 -5.61
CA TYR A 436 2.22 8.99 -5.51
C TYR A 436 3.58 8.30 -5.57
N VAL A 437 4.59 9.08 -5.83
CA VAL A 437 5.98 8.66 -5.60
C VAL A 437 6.55 9.47 -4.44
N ALA A 438 7.48 8.88 -3.72
CA ALA A 438 8.04 9.46 -2.51
C ALA A 438 9.56 9.53 -2.58
N PHE A 439 10.13 10.60 -2.02
CA PHE A 439 11.57 10.70 -1.78
C PHE A 439 11.89 10.36 -0.33
N ASN A 440 12.89 9.52 -0.08
CA ASN A 440 13.46 9.39 1.25
C ASN A 440 14.21 10.69 1.60
N VAL A 441 13.68 11.47 2.57
CA VAL A 441 14.28 12.76 2.95
C VAL A 441 15.68 12.64 3.53
N ASN A 442 16.07 11.45 3.96
CA ASN A 442 17.40 11.14 4.51
C ASN A 442 18.36 10.54 3.47
N SER A 443 17.92 10.39 2.21
CA SER A 443 18.77 9.83 1.14
C SER A 443 20.06 10.63 0.93
N ASN A 444 21.13 9.93 0.58
CA ASN A 444 22.39 10.52 0.14
C ASN A 444 22.26 11.38 -1.13
N LEU A 445 21.18 11.23 -1.89
CA LEU A 445 20.83 12.09 -3.03
C LEU A 445 20.85 13.59 -2.64
N PHE A 446 20.49 13.89 -1.39
CA PHE A 446 20.43 15.26 -0.87
C PHE A 446 21.69 15.66 -0.06
N ALA A 447 22.74 14.87 -0.08
CA ALA A 447 23.96 15.15 0.70
C ALA A 447 24.55 16.53 0.41
N GLY A 448 24.83 17.29 1.47
CA GLY A 448 25.41 18.62 1.39
C GLY A 448 24.43 19.75 1.01
N LYS A 449 23.13 19.46 0.90
CA LYS A 449 22.07 20.46 0.68
C LYS A 449 21.49 20.93 2.01
N THR A 450 20.98 22.17 2.02
CA THR A 450 20.08 22.61 3.09
C THR A 450 18.69 22.02 2.91
N PRO A 451 17.81 22.04 3.93
CA PRO A 451 16.42 21.58 3.78
C PRO A 451 15.68 22.29 2.63
N GLU A 452 15.90 23.60 2.45
CA GLU A 452 15.28 24.38 1.38
C GLU A 452 15.81 23.96 0.00
N GLN A 453 17.12 23.69 -0.13
CA GLN A 453 17.71 23.20 -1.37
C GLN A 453 17.22 21.79 -1.70
N ALA A 454 17.09 20.93 -0.71
CA ALA A 454 16.56 19.58 -0.90
C ALA A 454 15.07 19.61 -1.29
N SER A 455 14.25 20.47 -0.67
CA SER A 455 12.87 20.70 -1.06
C SER A 455 12.78 21.24 -2.50
N ALA A 456 13.58 22.25 -2.85
CA ALA A 456 13.63 22.78 -4.22
C ALA A 456 13.99 21.70 -5.24
N MET A 457 14.95 20.81 -4.92
CA MET A 457 15.30 19.69 -5.78
C MET A 457 14.14 18.72 -5.99
N ARG A 458 13.49 18.28 -4.91
CA ARG A 458 12.35 17.35 -4.98
C ARG A 458 11.19 17.94 -5.77
N ARG A 459 10.81 19.21 -5.49
CA ARG A 459 9.76 19.92 -6.23
C ARG A 459 10.13 20.11 -7.69
N GLY A 460 11.38 20.44 -8.00
CA GLY A 460 11.85 20.54 -9.38
C GLY A 460 11.72 19.21 -10.13
N LEU A 461 12.13 18.09 -9.52
CA LEU A 461 11.97 16.76 -10.11
C LEU A 461 10.48 16.38 -10.28
N SER A 462 9.63 16.73 -9.33
CA SER A 462 8.18 16.51 -9.42
C SER A 462 7.53 17.19 -10.63
N LEU A 463 7.95 18.41 -10.94
CA LEU A 463 7.41 19.20 -12.07
C LEU A 463 7.78 18.64 -13.45
N LEU A 464 8.78 17.76 -13.54
CA LEU A 464 9.18 17.12 -14.80
C LEU A 464 8.23 16.02 -15.25
N ILE A 465 7.43 15.45 -14.32
CA ILE A 465 6.62 14.26 -14.57
C ILE A 465 5.38 14.61 -15.40
N ASP A 466 5.24 13.98 -16.56
CA ASP A 466 4.06 14.08 -17.44
C ASP A 466 2.93 13.19 -16.91
N ARG A 467 2.11 13.75 -16.01
CA ARG A 467 1.01 13.04 -15.34
C ARG A 467 -0.15 12.71 -16.28
N ASP A 468 -0.43 13.57 -17.26
CA ASP A 468 -1.44 13.29 -18.29
C ASP A 468 -1.05 12.05 -19.11
N TYR A 469 0.24 11.92 -19.48
CA TYR A 469 0.71 10.71 -20.15
C TYR A 469 0.47 9.46 -19.30
N ILE A 470 0.77 9.52 -18.00
CA ILE A 470 0.58 8.40 -17.07
C ILE A 470 -0.91 8.02 -17.00
N VAL A 471 -1.79 8.99 -16.80
CA VAL A 471 -3.24 8.75 -16.67
C VAL A 471 -3.86 8.27 -17.99
N GLU A 472 -3.52 8.92 -19.14
CA GLU A 472 -4.12 8.62 -20.43
C GLU A 472 -3.61 7.32 -21.06
N ASN A 473 -2.32 6.95 -20.81
CA ASN A 473 -1.67 5.86 -21.54
C ASN A 473 -1.32 4.64 -20.67
N ILE A 474 -1.23 4.82 -19.34
CA ILE A 474 -0.94 3.73 -18.40
C ILE A 474 -2.19 3.42 -17.58
N GLY A 475 -2.76 4.40 -16.88
CA GLY A 475 -3.97 4.25 -16.09
C GLY A 475 -5.20 3.91 -16.92
N GLN A 476 -5.53 4.74 -17.91
CA GLN A 476 -6.55 4.55 -18.96
C GLN A 476 -8.01 4.41 -18.47
N THR A 477 -8.28 4.50 -17.19
CA THR A 477 -9.60 4.27 -16.58
C THR A 477 -10.24 5.56 -16.03
N GLY A 478 -9.73 6.72 -16.47
CA GLY A 478 -10.31 8.02 -16.12
C GLY A 478 -9.87 8.57 -14.78
N GLN A 479 -8.72 8.14 -14.27
CA GLN A 479 -8.10 8.70 -13.07
C GLN A 479 -7.96 10.22 -13.18
N GLN A 480 -8.20 10.92 -12.07
CA GLN A 480 -7.99 12.36 -12.00
C GLN A 480 -6.54 12.68 -11.65
N LEU A 481 -5.97 13.71 -12.28
CA LEU A 481 -4.63 14.21 -11.95
C LEU A 481 -4.61 14.71 -10.50
N ALA A 482 -3.57 14.32 -9.75
CA ALA A 482 -3.40 14.75 -8.36
C ALA A 482 -2.37 15.87 -8.26
N ASN A 483 -2.74 16.94 -7.58
CA ASN A 483 -1.87 18.06 -7.23
C ASN A 483 -1.71 18.26 -5.72
N THR A 484 -2.44 17.47 -4.91
CA THR A 484 -2.33 17.39 -3.45
C THR A 484 -2.37 15.94 -3.01
N PHE A 485 -2.06 15.68 -1.73
CA PHE A 485 -2.03 14.32 -1.20
C PHE A 485 -3.40 13.81 -0.76
N VAL A 486 -4.22 14.64 -0.13
CA VAL A 486 -5.60 14.25 0.26
C VAL A 486 -6.47 14.14 -0.99
N PRO A 487 -7.13 12.98 -1.25
CA PRO A 487 -7.90 12.77 -2.47
C PRO A 487 -9.22 13.55 -2.50
N ALA A 488 -9.76 13.74 -3.71
CA ALA A 488 -11.12 14.25 -3.90
C ALA A 488 -12.15 13.27 -3.31
N GLY A 489 -13.29 13.77 -2.85
CA GLY A 489 -14.36 12.97 -2.26
C GLY A 489 -14.18 12.66 -0.77
N MET A 490 -13.04 13.04 -0.17
CA MET A 490 -12.84 12.88 1.27
C MET A 490 -13.63 13.93 2.04
N ALA A 491 -14.37 13.50 3.07
CA ALA A 491 -15.11 14.40 3.96
C ALA A 491 -14.16 15.30 4.76
N ASP A 492 -14.60 16.52 5.11
CA ASP A 492 -13.81 17.47 5.92
C ASP A 492 -13.97 17.23 7.44
N GLY A 493 -14.87 16.32 7.83
CA GLY A 493 -15.27 16.12 9.23
C GLY A 493 -16.19 17.22 9.78
N ASN A 494 -16.56 18.21 8.96
CA ASN A 494 -17.39 19.38 9.33
C ASN A 494 -18.69 19.46 8.48
N GLY A 495 -18.95 18.47 7.64
CA GLY A 495 -20.16 18.33 6.84
C GLY A 495 -20.03 18.73 5.38
N GLY A 496 -18.82 18.93 4.89
CA GLY A 496 -18.46 19.18 3.51
C GLY A 496 -17.41 18.19 2.99
N GLU A 497 -16.75 18.58 1.93
CA GLU A 497 -15.66 17.86 1.27
C GLU A 497 -14.36 18.63 1.45
N PHE A 498 -13.32 17.96 1.95
CA PHE A 498 -12.04 18.60 2.29
C PHE A 498 -11.38 19.33 1.11
N ARG A 499 -11.52 18.81 -0.09
CA ARG A 499 -10.91 19.41 -1.29
C ARG A 499 -11.79 20.44 -2.01
N GLN A 500 -12.86 20.89 -1.41
CA GLN A 500 -13.66 21.98 -1.96
C GLN A 500 -13.15 23.33 -1.49
N ASN A 501 -13.03 24.28 -2.45
CA ASN A 501 -12.90 25.68 -2.09
C ASN A 501 -14.22 26.18 -1.51
N ASP A 502 -14.18 26.76 -0.33
CA ASP A 502 -15.34 27.32 0.36
C ASP A 502 -15.04 28.67 1.05
N ASP A 503 -15.93 29.13 1.92
CA ASP A 503 -15.74 30.37 2.67
C ASP A 503 -14.64 30.27 3.75
N ALA A 504 -14.28 29.05 4.18
CA ALA A 504 -13.30 28.79 5.23
C ALA A 504 -11.88 28.58 4.66
N TYR A 505 -11.78 27.91 3.53
CA TYR A 505 -10.50 27.60 2.90
C TYR A 505 -10.56 27.70 1.36
N THR A 506 -9.49 28.18 0.78
CA THR A 506 -9.27 28.16 -0.66
C THR A 506 -7.91 27.52 -0.93
N TYR A 507 -7.89 26.47 -1.73
CA TYR A 507 -6.64 25.81 -2.07
C TYR A 507 -5.67 26.81 -2.74
N PRO A 508 -4.37 26.72 -2.40
CA PRO A 508 -3.35 27.58 -2.97
C PRO A 508 -3.35 27.53 -4.50
N ASP A 509 -3.06 28.65 -5.12
CA ASP A 509 -2.80 28.70 -6.55
C ASP A 509 -1.51 27.92 -6.90
N ALA A 510 -1.35 27.57 -8.18
CA ALA A 510 -0.18 26.84 -8.67
C ALA A 510 1.18 27.55 -8.42
N ASP A 511 1.15 28.87 -8.10
CA ASP A 511 2.36 29.63 -7.74
C ASP A 511 2.78 29.44 -6.26
N ALA A 512 1.95 28.81 -5.42
CA ALA A 512 2.27 28.57 -4.03
C ALA A 512 3.29 27.41 -3.89
N VAL A 513 4.08 27.45 -2.81
CA VAL A 513 5.12 26.44 -2.59
C VAL A 513 4.48 25.06 -2.41
N GLY A 514 4.91 24.10 -3.21
CA GLY A 514 4.40 22.73 -3.16
C GLY A 514 3.20 22.45 -4.06
N TYR A 515 2.56 23.50 -4.60
CA TYR A 515 1.43 23.37 -5.51
C TYR A 515 1.82 23.75 -6.93
N TYR A 516 1.17 23.16 -7.92
CA TYR A 516 1.39 23.41 -9.35
C TYR A 516 0.20 22.85 -10.14
N ASP A 517 0.06 23.31 -11.38
CA ASP A 517 -0.90 22.74 -12.33
C ASP A 517 -0.31 21.45 -12.92
N PRO A 518 -0.86 20.26 -12.62
CA PRO A 518 -0.33 18.99 -13.12
C PRO A 518 -0.69 18.69 -14.57
N SER A 519 -1.51 19.54 -15.23
CA SER A 519 -2.01 19.31 -16.59
C SER A 519 -0.92 19.47 -17.64
N TYR A 520 -1.11 18.80 -18.77
CA TYR A 520 -0.20 18.91 -19.92
C TYR A 520 -0.12 20.32 -20.51
N GLU A 521 -1.20 21.12 -20.39
CA GLU A 521 -1.21 22.51 -20.81
C GLU A 521 -0.15 23.35 -20.07
N ALA A 522 0.13 23.02 -18.81
CA ALA A 522 1.14 23.67 -17.98
C ALA A 522 2.55 23.07 -18.12
N TYR A 523 2.73 22.02 -18.91
CA TYR A 523 3.99 21.24 -18.96
C TYR A 523 5.22 22.09 -19.32
N ASP A 524 5.13 22.97 -20.32
CA ASP A 524 6.26 23.85 -20.73
C ASP A 524 6.62 24.84 -19.60
N ASP A 525 5.65 25.39 -18.87
CA ASP A 525 5.83 26.28 -17.73
C ASP A 525 6.40 25.52 -16.52
N ASN A 526 5.89 24.30 -16.24
CA ASN A 526 6.40 23.40 -15.21
C ASN A 526 7.86 23.01 -15.47
N LEU A 527 8.24 22.69 -16.71
CA LEU A 527 9.62 22.39 -17.09
C LEU A 527 10.54 23.58 -16.83
N ALA A 528 10.12 24.80 -17.19
CA ALA A 528 10.89 26.01 -16.93
C ALA A 528 11.08 26.25 -15.43
N GLN A 529 10.02 26.08 -14.64
CA GLN A 529 10.07 26.19 -13.18
C GLN A 529 10.94 25.09 -12.54
N ALA A 530 10.87 23.85 -13.03
CA ALA A 530 11.71 22.75 -12.60
C ALA A 530 13.19 23.08 -12.71
N ILE A 531 13.61 23.62 -13.86
CA ILE A 531 15.00 24.01 -14.11
C ILE A 531 15.44 25.11 -13.12
N GLU A 532 14.62 26.12 -12.85
CA GLU A 532 14.94 27.16 -11.88
C GLU A 532 15.07 26.59 -10.45
N LEU A 533 14.15 25.72 -10.02
CA LEU A 533 14.22 25.05 -8.71
C LEU A 533 15.47 24.17 -8.58
N LEU A 534 15.87 23.46 -9.63
CA LEU A 534 17.09 22.68 -9.64
C LEU A 534 18.35 23.57 -9.61
N LYS A 535 18.33 24.76 -10.23
CA LYS A 535 19.38 25.77 -10.09
C LYS A 535 19.46 26.30 -8.64
N GLU A 536 18.33 26.57 -7.99
CA GLU A 536 18.27 26.94 -6.57
C GLU A 536 18.85 25.83 -5.68
N ALA A 537 18.61 24.57 -6.03
CA ALA A 537 19.18 23.41 -5.38
C ALA A 537 20.69 23.22 -5.61
N GLY A 538 21.30 24.08 -6.45
CA GLY A 538 22.74 24.10 -6.70
C GLY A 538 23.19 23.30 -7.93
N TYR A 539 22.30 22.95 -8.84
CA TYR A 539 22.63 22.28 -10.09
C TYR A 539 22.96 23.28 -11.21
N GLU A 540 23.90 22.94 -12.07
CA GLU A 540 24.31 23.73 -13.22
C GLU A 540 23.64 23.20 -14.48
N PHE A 541 23.14 24.12 -15.32
CA PHE A 541 22.53 23.80 -16.61
C PHE A 541 23.32 24.41 -17.74
N VAL A 542 23.36 23.72 -18.90
CA VAL A 542 24.05 24.12 -20.12
C VAL A 542 23.12 23.95 -21.33
N ASP A 543 23.36 24.70 -22.38
CA ASP A 543 22.65 24.53 -23.68
C ASP A 543 23.17 23.26 -24.38
N ASP A 544 22.25 22.35 -24.76
CA ASP A 544 22.57 21.10 -25.48
C ASP A 544 22.97 21.29 -26.95
N GLY A 545 23.02 22.52 -27.41
CA GLY A 545 23.27 22.90 -28.81
C GLY A 545 22.01 22.93 -29.70
N ASN A 546 20.86 22.53 -29.18
CA ASN A 546 19.54 22.57 -29.83
C ASN A 546 18.64 23.65 -29.20
N GLY A 547 19.12 24.33 -28.18
CA GLY A 547 18.42 25.38 -27.46
C GLY A 547 17.62 24.87 -26.26
N ASN A 548 17.88 23.63 -25.79
CA ASN A 548 17.32 23.12 -24.54
C ASN A 548 18.37 23.28 -23.43
N GLU A 549 17.90 23.61 -22.22
CA GLU A 549 18.73 23.59 -21.02
C GLU A 549 18.76 22.16 -20.45
N VAL A 550 19.97 21.60 -20.28
CA VAL A 550 20.19 20.27 -19.71
C VAL A 550 21.22 20.34 -18.59
N LEU A 551 21.21 19.38 -17.68
CA LEU A 551 22.17 19.29 -16.58
C LEU A 551 23.62 19.26 -17.12
N SER A 552 24.50 19.98 -16.43
CA SER A 552 25.93 19.93 -16.70
C SER A 552 26.54 18.64 -16.14
N ASP A 553 27.49 18.06 -16.84
CA ASP A 553 28.29 16.92 -16.35
C ASP A 553 29.00 17.20 -15.00
N ALA A 554 29.13 18.48 -14.61
CA ALA A 554 29.71 18.87 -13.34
C ALA A 554 28.78 18.65 -12.14
N THR A 555 27.49 18.64 -12.37
CA THR A 555 26.44 18.44 -11.34
C THR A 555 25.40 17.44 -11.83
N PRO A 556 25.74 16.15 -11.99
CA PRO A 556 24.78 15.13 -12.41
C PRO A 556 23.73 14.87 -11.34
N ILE A 557 22.56 14.38 -11.77
CA ILE A 557 21.51 13.86 -10.91
C ILE A 557 21.35 12.38 -11.26
N ASP A 558 21.70 11.51 -10.30
CA ASP A 558 21.51 10.06 -10.39
C ASP A 558 20.60 9.62 -9.26
N ILE A 559 19.47 8.99 -9.59
CA ILE A 559 18.40 8.60 -8.67
C ILE A 559 18.18 7.09 -8.78
N THR A 560 18.12 6.41 -7.65
CA THR A 560 17.63 5.04 -7.55
C THR A 560 16.15 5.05 -7.20
N TYR A 561 15.34 4.50 -8.08
CA TYR A 561 13.89 4.35 -7.90
C TYR A 561 13.54 2.89 -7.68
N ILE A 562 12.87 2.59 -6.58
CA ILE A 562 12.36 1.24 -6.30
C ILE A 562 10.86 1.14 -6.59
N THR A 563 10.44 0.03 -7.17
CA THR A 563 9.04 -0.32 -7.41
C THR A 563 8.83 -1.83 -7.27
N ASN A 564 7.59 -2.27 -7.08
CA ASN A 564 7.26 -3.68 -7.23
C ASN A 564 7.08 -4.05 -8.71
N ASP A 565 6.97 -5.35 -8.98
CA ASP A 565 7.01 -5.96 -10.31
C ASP A 565 5.69 -5.92 -11.10
N GLY A 566 4.64 -5.26 -10.59
CA GLY A 566 3.40 -5.01 -11.34
C GLY A 566 3.65 -4.19 -12.61
N SER A 567 3.12 -4.64 -13.75
CA SER A 567 3.42 -4.06 -15.08
C SER A 567 3.09 -2.57 -15.18
N ALA A 568 1.96 -2.14 -14.61
CA ALA A 568 1.57 -0.73 -14.60
C ALA A 568 2.54 0.15 -13.80
N HIS A 569 3.05 -0.36 -12.66
CA HIS A 569 4.01 0.38 -11.82
C HIS A 569 5.37 0.55 -12.50
N VAL A 570 5.82 -0.50 -13.21
CA VAL A 570 7.04 -0.45 -14.02
C VAL A 570 6.86 0.55 -15.17
N ALA A 571 5.70 0.55 -15.84
CA ALA A 571 5.42 1.50 -16.93
C ALA A 571 5.41 2.97 -16.44
N VAL A 572 4.88 3.25 -15.23
CA VAL A 572 4.97 4.58 -14.61
C VAL A 572 6.44 4.97 -14.35
N ALA A 573 7.25 4.04 -13.83
CA ALA A 573 8.68 4.29 -13.60
C ALA A 573 9.43 4.61 -14.92
N GLU A 574 9.13 3.87 -16.00
CA GLU A 574 9.72 4.10 -17.33
C GLU A 574 9.29 5.44 -17.93
N ALA A 575 8.05 5.88 -17.71
CA ALA A 575 7.59 7.20 -18.12
C ALA A 575 8.38 8.30 -17.41
N MET A 576 8.51 8.23 -16.09
CA MET A 576 9.31 9.17 -15.29
C MET A 576 10.79 9.14 -15.68
N GLN A 577 11.36 7.98 -16.00
CA GLN A 577 12.73 7.86 -16.48
C GLN A 577 12.95 8.67 -17.78
N GLN A 578 11.99 8.63 -18.71
CA GLN A 578 12.04 9.40 -19.94
C GLN A 578 11.91 10.91 -19.67
N ASP A 579 11.05 11.30 -18.73
CA ASP A 579 10.87 12.70 -18.35
C ASP A 579 12.13 13.28 -17.72
N PHE A 580 12.76 12.56 -16.80
CA PHE A 580 14.01 12.98 -16.17
C PHE A 580 15.19 13.01 -17.16
N ALA A 581 15.24 12.06 -18.08
CA ALA A 581 16.24 12.04 -19.15
C ALA A 581 16.16 13.25 -20.08
N ALA A 582 14.98 13.91 -20.20
CA ALA A 582 14.81 15.09 -21.02
C ALA A 582 15.68 16.29 -20.57
N ILE A 583 16.01 16.36 -19.28
CA ILE A 583 16.96 17.35 -18.72
C ILE A 583 18.34 16.76 -18.44
N GLY A 584 18.59 15.50 -18.80
CA GLY A 584 19.87 14.82 -18.55
C GLY A 584 20.00 14.23 -17.12
N ALA A 585 18.92 14.14 -16.34
CA ALA A 585 18.93 13.39 -15.09
C ALA A 585 18.77 11.89 -15.38
N ASN A 586 19.41 11.06 -14.54
CA ASN A 586 19.38 9.60 -14.66
C ASN A 586 18.51 9.02 -13.56
N LEU A 587 17.51 8.20 -13.94
CA LEU A 587 16.68 7.40 -13.04
C LEU A 587 17.00 5.92 -13.30
N THR A 588 17.57 5.26 -12.31
CA THR A 588 17.78 3.81 -12.31
C THR A 588 16.59 3.14 -11.64
N ILE A 589 15.90 2.27 -12.38
CA ILE A 589 14.72 1.56 -11.88
C ILE A 589 15.17 0.22 -11.33
N GLU A 590 14.83 -0.05 -10.06
CA GLU A 590 15.00 -1.34 -9.41
C GLU A 590 13.61 -1.94 -9.14
N THR A 591 13.33 -3.07 -9.78
CA THR A 591 12.07 -3.79 -9.65
C THR A 591 12.25 -4.94 -8.66
N ASN A 592 11.39 -5.02 -7.65
CA ASN A 592 11.43 -6.02 -6.60
C ASN A 592 10.12 -6.80 -6.53
N GLU A 593 10.19 -8.04 -6.06
CA GLU A 593 9.01 -8.77 -5.61
C GLU A 593 8.32 -8.01 -4.46
N TRP A 594 7.00 -8.15 -4.33
CA TRP A 594 6.17 -7.32 -3.46
C TRP A 594 6.68 -7.22 -2.01
N ASN A 595 6.94 -8.35 -1.36
CA ASN A 595 7.38 -8.35 0.05
C ASN A 595 8.79 -7.76 0.23
N VAL A 596 9.69 -7.99 -0.74
CA VAL A 596 11.02 -7.36 -0.76
C VAL A 596 10.86 -5.85 -0.91
N PHE A 597 10.03 -5.41 -1.85
CA PHE A 597 9.75 -4.00 -2.08
C PHE A 597 9.20 -3.30 -0.82
N LEU A 598 8.23 -3.91 -0.12
CA LEU A 598 7.68 -3.37 1.13
C LEU A 598 8.75 -3.20 2.20
N ASN A 599 9.60 -4.21 2.39
CA ASN A 599 10.66 -4.18 3.40
C ASN A 599 11.74 -3.12 3.07
N GLU A 600 12.19 -3.03 1.81
CA GLU A 600 13.15 -2.01 1.37
C GLU A 600 12.59 -0.58 1.54
N ARG A 601 11.33 -0.39 1.21
CA ARG A 601 10.62 0.87 1.36
C ARG A 601 10.49 1.29 2.83
N LYS A 602 10.02 0.40 3.70
CA LYS A 602 9.89 0.65 5.15
C LYS A 602 11.25 0.89 5.81
N ALA A 603 12.30 0.22 5.35
CA ALA A 603 13.67 0.43 5.82
C ALA A 603 14.30 1.75 5.32
N GLY A 604 13.69 2.42 4.34
CA GLY A 604 14.22 3.63 3.72
C GLY A 604 15.41 3.38 2.78
N ASN A 605 15.51 2.20 2.19
CA ASN A 605 16.59 1.80 1.29
C ASN A 605 16.34 2.25 -0.15
N PHE A 606 16.07 3.54 -0.37
CA PHE A 606 15.78 4.11 -1.68
C PHE A 606 16.09 5.62 -1.70
N ASP A 607 16.25 6.18 -2.89
CA ASP A 607 16.24 7.62 -3.11
C ASP A 607 14.80 8.08 -3.40
N MET A 608 14.12 7.36 -4.29
CA MET A 608 12.75 7.59 -4.70
C MET A 608 12.02 6.24 -4.81
N SER A 609 10.76 6.17 -4.45
CA SER A 609 9.98 4.93 -4.47
C SER A 609 8.55 5.12 -4.97
N ARG A 610 8.00 4.06 -5.55
CA ARG A 610 6.56 3.93 -5.79
C ARG A 610 5.83 3.87 -4.46
N ASN A 611 4.72 4.58 -4.37
CA ASN A 611 3.82 4.53 -3.24
C ASN A 611 2.35 4.67 -3.68
N GLY A 612 1.47 4.32 -2.79
CA GLY A 612 0.05 4.53 -2.91
C GLY A 612 -0.59 4.44 -1.53
N TRP A 613 -1.60 5.22 -1.29
CA TRP A 613 -2.38 5.17 -0.07
C TRP A 613 -3.87 5.23 -0.41
N LEU A 614 -4.60 4.20 -0.07
CA LEU A 614 -6.04 4.22 0.00
C LEU A 614 -6.44 4.55 1.43
N ALA A 615 -7.41 5.42 1.62
CA ALA A 615 -7.87 5.79 2.96
C ALA A 615 -8.43 4.56 3.70
N ASP A 616 -8.18 4.48 4.99
CA ASP A 616 -8.73 3.44 5.86
C ASP A 616 -10.10 3.84 6.43
N PHE A 617 -10.35 5.15 6.45
CA PHE A 617 -11.61 5.77 6.88
C PHE A 617 -11.76 7.17 6.26
N ASN A 618 -13.00 7.68 6.22
CA ASN A 618 -13.32 8.93 5.52
C ASN A 618 -13.11 10.17 6.40
N ASP A 619 -11.87 10.47 6.72
CA ASP A 619 -11.45 11.71 7.40
C ASP A 619 -10.01 12.05 6.97
N PRO A 620 -9.68 13.34 6.67
CA PRO A 620 -8.36 13.72 6.16
C PRO A 620 -7.19 13.39 7.09
N ILE A 621 -7.45 13.23 8.39
CA ILE A 621 -6.41 12.83 9.34
C ILE A 621 -5.77 11.50 8.94
N ASN A 622 -6.52 10.58 8.29
CA ASN A 622 -5.98 9.32 7.77
C ASN A 622 -4.83 9.55 6.78
N MET A 623 -4.97 10.53 5.90
CA MET A 623 -3.96 10.90 4.92
C MET A 623 -2.79 11.67 5.54
N LEU A 624 -2.97 12.29 6.69
CA LEU A 624 -2.01 13.22 7.29
C LEU A 624 -1.24 12.60 8.46
N GLU A 625 -1.89 11.84 9.36
CA GLU A 625 -1.23 11.29 10.55
C GLU A 625 -0.17 10.23 10.26
N MET A 626 -0.27 9.54 9.12
CA MET A 626 0.72 8.56 8.68
C MET A 626 2.13 9.12 8.51
N TRP A 627 2.27 10.43 8.38
CA TRP A 627 3.55 11.13 8.19
C TRP A 627 4.22 11.58 9.48
N THR A 628 3.65 11.29 10.64
CA THR A 628 4.32 11.56 11.93
C THR A 628 5.58 10.70 12.09
N THR A 629 6.56 11.21 12.82
CA THR A 629 7.88 10.55 13.00
C THR A 629 7.75 9.11 13.49
N ASP A 630 6.83 8.83 14.42
CA ASP A 630 6.67 7.52 15.04
C ASP A 630 5.71 6.59 14.29
N SER A 631 5.06 7.07 13.21
CA SER A 631 4.14 6.24 12.43
C SER A 631 4.87 5.12 11.68
N GLY A 632 4.39 3.89 11.77
CA GLY A 632 4.89 2.73 11.01
C GLY A 632 4.75 2.90 9.49
N ASN A 633 3.90 3.83 9.03
CA ASN A 633 3.64 4.12 7.62
C ASN A 633 4.41 5.35 7.09
N ASN A 634 5.32 5.93 7.89
CA ASN A 634 6.18 7.03 7.47
C ASN A 634 7.35 6.52 6.61
N ASP A 635 7.07 6.06 5.41
CA ASP A 635 8.08 5.51 4.48
C ASP A 635 9.08 6.57 3.99
N VAL A 636 8.69 7.84 3.99
CA VAL A 636 9.51 9.01 3.61
C VAL A 636 10.62 9.30 4.63
N GLN A 637 10.55 8.70 5.82
CA GLN A 637 11.52 8.83 6.91
C GLN A 637 11.54 10.24 7.54
N PHE A 638 10.43 10.96 7.57
CA PHE A 638 10.34 12.26 8.24
C PHE A 638 10.71 12.17 9.73
N GLY A 639 11.62 13.02 10.16
CA GLY A 639 12.04 13.11 11.57
C GLY A 639 12.88 11.95 12.09
N ARG A 640 13.29 11.01 11.23
CA ARG A 640 14.06 9.80 11.59
C ARG A 640 15.53 9.92 11.28
#